data_dcc6747fc88fbab05bdd9d13a0278537
#
_entry.id   dcc6747fc88fbab05bdd9d13a0278537
#
_cell.length_a   1.000
_cell.length_b   1.000
_cell.length_c   1.000
_cell.angle_alpha   90.00
_cell.angle_beta   90.00
_cell.angle_gamma   90.00
#
_symmetry.space_group_name_H-M   'P 1'
#
loop_
_entity.id
_entity.type
_entity.pdbx_description
1 polymer ?
#
loop_
_entity_poly.entity_id
_entity_poly.type
_entity_poly.pdbx_seq_one_letter_code
_entity_poly.pdbx_strand_id
1 'polypeptide(L)'
;EIAYIPKFKIGVNIYESLIQPYLSLSILEIDSIRLSDGDSGEVSEPFLIKGSNLKILNNDLQIESKSFSLLFSEENSKAIFHQGIINSYPFIHIEALFDPSSESIYYSSQHSFDSKSITDRNLFNLKAFKSHDINLGFSSKGIFNFGTKESRRFDRLAFKNSQLVNNSEYIIDEIDATIFSGKNSLYGLFHSQIPDQMIKGALEVNNNKNLIVRTDIAIDMSSLINSNRYFDISGYEIFNTVMTITQEKASMKLLSDLINTKISSSIDELKKETNEILKTQIFIDNISEPIYEIRNNNIESLIDSRGYGFFSFGKGFEEVIKKNKHKNGFYVYLGLNEIDLNNIFFDSSGSDNSSLRSIKMKSKQFNFLNNTYMNQYFDVTFKDETLIKMVGETLNGSINIDQTNFVKINLNNTKFDFDGIDLAQSSLPSDINNISLRFIGKNIRTEDDIIQDIDFYLLRNKNLLTIDNINIDSPRLKIGPNSDNQKAYISYNSKLDLYKIKGKYRLDNSSGYFNNLSKYKFKFFDTDINIQWNNLDYLKNLEGKLDFLIKDLNLDSDIQESTFLRALRILNLNAIVEGLDDASDNTLNINRASGKIILGKNRALIKSPIIFETDEATLKWAGEVIKNSQGELDKLNLDLSLRLKISENIPWYAAIFGGIPAVAGGLVFENIFEDAIEDISTINFKVQGTIDEPKIDRLN
;
A
#
# COMPACT_ATOMS: atom_id res chain seq x y z
N GLU A 1 -6.50 89.13 5.95
CA GLU A 1 -7.33 88.61 7.06
C GLU A 1 -8.31 89.69 7.48
N ILE A 2 -9.61 89.54 7.14
CA ILE A 2 -10.63 90.54 7.40
C ILE A 2 -11.15 90.45 8.83
N ALA A 3 -11.24 89.23 9.38
CA ALA A 3 -11.69 89.02 10.74
C ALA A 3 -11.12 87.65 11.31
N TYR A 4 -10.89 87.66 12.62
CA TYR A 4 -10.64 86.46 13.41
C TYR A 4 -11.70 86.32 14.50
N ILE A 5 -12.44 85.23 14.45
CA ILE A 5 -13.48 84.96 15.44
C ILE A 5 -13.03 83.72 16.24
N PRO A 6 -12.73 83.85 17.53
CA PRO A 6 -12.14 82.75 18.32
C PRO A 6 -13.09 81.59 18.63
N LYS A 7 -14.37 81.85 18.64
CA LYS A 7 -15.39 80.81 18.88
C LYS A 7 -16.71 81.18 18.19
N PHE A 8 -17.23 80.27 17.42
CA PHE A 8 -18.45 80.48 16.64
C PHE A 8 -19.34 79.24 16.66
N LYS A 9 -20.65 79.39 16.84
CA LYS A 9 -21.62 78.33 16.83
C LYS A 9 -22.79 78.65 15.92
N ILE A 10 -22.95 77.95 14.83
CA ILE A 10 -24.08 78.08 13.90
C ILE A 10 -24.64 76.76 13.60
N GLY A 11 -25.93 76.59 13.58
CA GLY A 11 -26.58 75.39 13.01
C GLY A 11 -26.70 75.52 11.50
N VAL A 12 -26.07 74.63 10.74
CA VAL A 12 -26.12 74.59 9.26
C VAL A 12 -26.72 73.25 8.82
N ASN A 13 -27.77 73.34 8.02
CA ASN A 13 -28.21 72.11 7.30
C ASN A 13 -27.45 72.05 5.98
N ILE A 14 -26.34 71.28 5.99
CA ILE A 14 -25.45 71.19 4.84
C ILE A 14 -26.13 70.53 3.65
N TYR A 15 -27.01 69.56 3.86
CA TYR A 15 -27.76 68.91 2.78
C TYR A 15 -28.66 69.91 2.06
N GLU A 16 -29.44 70.65 2.77
CA GLU A 16 -30.26 71.69 2.17
C GLU A 16 -29.44 72.85 1.59
N SER A 17 -28.29 73.19 2.22
CA SER A 17 -27.41 74.25 1.72
C SER A 17 -26.62 73.84 0.46
N LEU A 18 -26.43 72.56 0.19
CA LEU A 18 -25.82 72.05 -1.05
C LEU A 18 -26.84 71.89 -2.19
N ILE A 19 -28.12 71.77 -1.87
CA ILE A 19 -29.22 71.64 -2.84
C ILE A 19 -29.80 72.99 -3.25
N GLN A 20 -29.73 73.95 -2.35
CA GLN A 20 -30.27 75.32 -2.57
C GLN A 20 -29.10 76.33 -2.54
N PRO A 21 -29.18 77.41 -3.32
CA PRO A 21 -28.06 78.35 -3.43
C PRO A 21 -27.89 79.25 -2.16
N TYR A 22 -28.34 78.79 -1.01
CA TYR A 22 -28.17 79.47 0.27
C TYR A 22 -27.77 78.46 1.38
N LEU A 23 -27.05 78.96 2.37
CA LEU A 23 -26.57 78.21 3.49
C LEU A 23 -27.73 77.82 4.42
N SER A 24 -28.16 76.54 4.40
CA SER A 24 -29.09 75.98 5.39
C SER A 24 -28.33 75.49 6.60
N LEU A 25 -28.29 76.27 7.67
CA LEU A 25 -27.53 75.93 8.88
C LEU A 25 -28.42 75.18 9.88
N SER A 26 -28.04 74.07 10.41
CA SER A 26 -28.69 73.43 11.55
C SER A 26 -27.89 73.66 12.85
N ILE A 27 -26.67 73.22 12.96
CA ILE A 27 -25.74 73.55 14.04
C ILE A 27 -24.32 73.55 13.48
N LEU A 28 -23.56 74.63 13.73
CA LEU A 28 -22.15 74.74 13.39
C LEU A 28 -21.37 75.19 14.63
N GLU A 29 -20.55 74.37 15.21
CA GLU A 29 -19.64 74.75 16.32
C GLU A 29 -18.19 74.76 15.77
N ILE A 30 -17.54 75.93 15.94
CA ILE A 30 -16.20 76.16 15.43
C ILE A 30 -15.38 76.85 16.53
N ASP A 31 -14.20 76.38 16.85
CA ASP A 31 -13.35 77.01 17.85
C ASP A 31 -12.71 78.31 17.33
N SER A 32 -12.40 78.36 16.04
CA SER A 32 -11.88 79.59 15.44
C SER A 32 -12.23 79.68 13.95
N ILE A 33 -12.56 80.88 13.50
CA ILE A 33 -12.80 81.23 12.08
C ILE A 33 -11.82 82.32 11.67
N ARG A 34 -11.16 82.12 10.52
CA ARG A 34 -10.39 83.13 9.86
C ARG A 34 -11.05 83.40 8.51
N LEU A 35 -11.42 84.63 8.31
CA LEU A 35 -12.01 85.14 7.06
C LEU A 35 -10.90 85.84 6.29
N SER A 36 -10.69 85.49 5.06
CA SER A 36 -9.76 86.17 4.16
C SER A 36 -10.48 86.55 2.87
N ASP A 37 -10.20 87.72 2.42
CA ASP A 37 -10.65 88.29 1.16
C ASP A 37 -9.71 87.74 0.05
N GLY A 38 -10.24 87.21 -1.04
CA GLY A 38 -9.48 86.98 -2.23
C GLY A 38 -9.27 88.28 -2.97
N ASP A 39 -8.10 88.57 -3.43
CA ASP A 39 -7.71 89.88 -4.03
C ASP A 39 -8.70 90.37 -5.10
N SER A 40 -9.08 91.57 -4.92
CA SER A 40 -10.15 92.40 -5.49
C SER A 40 -10.17 92.51 -7.01
N GLY A 41 -11.39 92.49 -7.55
CA GLY A 41 -11.69 93.08 -8.85
C GLY A 41 -12.95 92.49 -9.50
N GLU A 42 -14.08 93.15 -9.30
CA GLU A 42 -15.36 92.97 -9.97
C GLU A 42 -16.20 91.73 -9.60
N VAL A 43 -17.21 91.99 -8.80
CA VAL A 43 -18.47 91.26 -8.62
C VAL A 43 -18.38 89.69 -8.70
N SER A 44 -18.18 89.14 -7.58
CA SER A 44 -18.21 87.74 -7.12
C SER A 44 -16.85 87.21 -6.70
N GLU A 45 -16.29 87.92 -5.70
CA GLU A 45 -15.04 87.39 -5.09
C GLU A 45 -15.34 86.11 -4.32
N PRO A 46 -14.53 85.06 -4.51
CA PRO A 46 -14.67 83.80 -3.77
C PRO A 46 -14.51 84.05 -2.28
N PHE A 47 -15.51 83.67 -1.50
CA PHE A 47 -15.49 83.78 -0.05
C PHE A 47 -14.88 82.56 0.60
N LEU A 48 -13.79 82.71 1.33
CA LEU A 48 -13.05 81.64 1.96
C LEU A 48 -13.18 81.64 3.51
N ILE A 49 -13.74 80.61 4.08
CA ILE A 49 -13.77 80.34 5.52
C ILE A 49 -12.77 79.27 5.86
N LYS A 50 -11.84 79.55 6.76
CA LYS A 50 -10.95 78.53 7.36
C LYS A 50 -11.14 78.53 8.86
N GLY A 51 -11.12 77.29 9.47
CA GLY A 51 -11.29 77.16 10.89
C GLY A 51 -10.70 75.87 11.46
N SER A 52 -10.84 75.76 12.79
CA SER A 52 -10.42 74.51 13.52
C SER A 52 -11.59 74.05 14.39
N ASN A 53 -11.53 72.71 14.69
CA ASN A 53 -12.49 72.00 15.55
C ASN A 53 -13.94 72.21 15.11
N LEU A 54 -14.23 72.02 13.84
CA LEU A 54 -15.57 72.09 13.28
C LEU A 54 -16.38 70.85 13.73
N LYS A 55 -17.59 71.11 14.17
CA LYS A 55 -18.62 70.14 14.44
C LYS A 55 -19.89 70.45 13.70
N ILE A 56 -20.29 69.54 12.80
CA ILE A 56 -21.56 69.66 12.05
C ILE A 56 -22.42 68.47 12.49
N LEU A 57 -23.63 68.80 12.93
CA LEU A 57 -24.62 67.83 13.36
C LEU A 57 -25.91 68.07 12.57
N ASN A 58 -26.28 67.10 11.78
CA ASN A 58 -27.56 67.00 11.10
C ASN A 58 -28.14 65.62 11.32
N ASN A 59 -29.42 65.41 11.08
CA ASN A 59 -30.05 64.07 11.30
C ASN A 59 -29.37 62.94 10.58
N ASP A 60 -28.81 63.17 9.39
CA ASP A 60 -28.23 62.20 8.54
C ASP A 60 -26.69 62.30 8.41
N LEU A 61 -26.11 63.41 8.84
CA LEU A 61 -24.70 63.74 8.66
C LEU A 61 -24.10 64.36 9.91
N GLN A 62 -23.11 63.70 10.47
CA GLN A 62 -22.29 64.18 11.58
C GLN A 62 -20.82 64.26 11.12
N ILE A 63 -20.26 65.47 11.14
CA ILE A 63 -18.86 65.72 10.81
C ILE A 63 -18.19 66.40 11.98
N GLU A 64 -17.11 65.85 12.49
CA GLU A 64 -16.19 66.53 13.41
C GLU A 64 -14.82 66.60 12.72
N SER A 65 -14.27 67.81 12.56
CA SER A 65 -13.00 68.02 11.86
C SER A 65 -12.04 68.88 12.64
N LYS A 66 -10.78 68.53 12.73
CA LYS A 66 -9.76 69.36 13.42
C LYS A 66 -9.50 70.68 12.68
N SER A 67 -9.57 70.68 11.37
CA SER A 67 -9.44 71.87 10.55
C SER A 67 -10.30 71.74 9.30
N PHE A 68 -10.76 72.81 8.80
CA PHE A 68 -11.60 72.90 7.61
C PHE A 68 -11.33 74.16 6.79
N SER A 69 -11.71 74.07 5.50
CA SER A 69 -11.71 75.20 4.58
C SER A 69 -12.96 75.12 3.71
N LEU A 70 -13.73 76.14 3.65
CA LEU A 70 -14.92 76.29 2.81
C LEU A 70 -14.70 77.48 1.88
N LEU A 71 -14.73 77.21 0.59
CA LEU A 71 -14.64 78.19 -0.47
C LEU A 71 -15.99 78.25 -1.17
N PHE A 72 -16.56 79.46 -1.26
CA PHE A 72 -17.78 79.72 -2.00
C PHE A 72 -17.49 80.67 -3.16
N SER A 73 -17.93 80.33 -4.36
CA SER A 73 -17.85 81.18 -5.54
C SER A 73 -19.07 80.90 -6.44
N GLU A 74 -19.33 81.83 -7.40
CA GLU A 74 -20.44 81.69 -8.35
C GLU A 74 -20.28 80.44 -9.25
N GLU A 75 -19.05 80.12 -9.64
CA GLU A 75 -18.78 78.98 -10.53
C GLU A 75 -18.81 77.65 -9.80
N ASN A 76 -18.29 77.60 -8.57
CA ASN A 76 -18.27 76.35 -7.78
C ASN A 76 -18.03 76.63 -6.28
N SER A 77 -18.47 75.69 -5.44
CA SER A 77 -18.22 75.71 -4.01
C SER A 77 -17.39 74.49 -3.59
N LYS A 78 -16.38 74.73 -2.75
CA LYS A 78 -15.45 73.69 -2.31
C LYS A 78 -15.39 73.60 -0.78
N ALA A 79 -15.49 72.38 -0.28
CA ALA A 79 -15.33 72.07 1.14
C ALA A 79 -14.15 71.10 1.33
N ILE A 80 -13.28 71.41 2.27
CA ILE A 80 -12.14 70.55 2.62
C ILE A 80 -12.13 70.37 4.14
N PHE A 81 -12.04 69.10 4.58
CA PHE A 81 -12.00 68.73 5.98
C PHE A 81 -10.75 67.87 6.24
N HIS A 82 -10.03 68.12 7.32
CA HIS A 82 -8.85 67.40 7.67
C HIS A 82 -8.98 66.80 9.08
N GLN A 83 -8.61 65.54 9.22
CA GLN A 83 -8.52 64.77 10.47
C GLN A 83 -9.76 64.90 11.34
N GLY A 84 -10.65 63.96 11.20
CA GLY A 84 -11.92 64.03 11.92
C GLY A 84 -12.69 62.72 11.91
N ILE A 85 -13.97 62.85 12.19
CA ILE A 85 -14.94 61.75 12.19
C ILE A 85 -16.14 62.14 11.35
N ILE A 86 -16.57 61.29 10.46
CA ILE A 86 -17.83 61.45 9.70
C ILE A 86 -18.74 60.25 9.98
N ASN A 87 -19.94 60.47 10.50
CA ASN A 87 -20.89 59.42 10.87
C ASN A 87 -20.22 58.29 11.65
N SER A 88 -19.41 58.63 12.67
CA SER A 88 -18.58 57.68 13.46
C SER A 88 -17.38 57.10 12.76
N TYR A 89 -17.11 57.34 11.48
CA TYR A 89 -15.94 56.83 10.77
C TYR A 89 -14.80 57.84 10.76
N PRO A 90 -13.60 57.52 11.18
CA PRO A 90 -12.45 58.39 11.14
C PRO A 90 -12.05 58.72 9.70
N PHE A 91 -11.64 59.93 9.43
CA PHE A 91 -11.09 60.35 8.16
C PHE A 91 -9.79 61.15 8.35
N ILE A 92 -8.94 61.11 7.33
CA ILE A 92 -7.74 61.95 7.24
C ILE A 92 -8.03 63.20 6.45
N HIS A 93 -8.76 63.05 5.35
CA HIS A 93 -9.06 64.13 4.42
C HIS A 93 -10.39 63.89 3.73
N ILE A 94 -11.21 64.90 3.61
CA ILE A 94 -12.41 64.91 2.78
C ILE A 94 -12.40 66.21 2.00
N GLU A 95 -12.66 66.11 0.71
CA GLU A 95 -12.82 67.23 -0.20
C GLU A 95 -14.10 67.02 -1.02
N ALA A 96 -14.89 68.03 -1.11
CA ALA A 96 -16.12 68.09 -1.91
C ALA A 96 -16.13 69.35 -2.74
N LEU A 97 -16.41 69.24 -4.02
CA LEU A 97 -16.59 70.35 -4.96
C LEU A 97 -17.99 70.24 -5.54
N PHE A 98 -18.80 71.30 -5.31
CA PHE A 98 -20.12 71.43 -5.92
C PHE A 98 -20.02 72.30 -7.17
N ASP A 99 -20.50 71.79 -8.30
CA ASP A 99 -20.61 72.47 -9.57
C ASP A 99 -22.11 72.78 -9.85
N PRO A 100 -22.54 74.03 -9.73
CA PRO A 100 -23.93 74.38 -9.97
C PRO A 100 -24.37 74.13 -11.42
N SER A 101 -23.44 74.26 -12.38
CA SER A 101 -23.75 74.15 -13.81
C SER A 101 -24.12 72.73 -14.24
N SER A 102 -23.48 71.73 -13.61
CA SER A 102 -23.77 70.34 -13.82
C SER A 102 -24.68 69.71 -12.75
N GLU A 103 -25.10 70.47 -11.77
CA GLU A 103 -25.82 70.00 -10.58
C GLU A 103 -25.14 68.82 -9.91
N SER A 104 -23.81 68.87 -9.86
CA SER A 104 -23.02 67.69 -9.44
C SER A 104 -22.08 68.01 -8.28
N ILE A 105 -21.94 67.09 -7.35
CA ILE A 105 -20.88 67.06 -6.36
C ILE A 105 -19.80 66.10 -6.78
N TYR A 106 -18.58 66.60 -6.87
CA TYR A 106 -17.36 65.82 -6.96
C TYR A 106 -16.77 65.66 -5.56
N TYR A 107 -16.53 64.44 -5.09
CA TYR A 107 -15.99 64.26 -3.76
C TYR A 107 -14.75 63.35 -3.79
N SER A 108 -13.88 63.58 -2.80
CA SER A 108 -12.74 62.70 -2.51
C SER A 108 -12.64 62.55 -0.99
N SER A 109 -12.54 61.33 -0.50
CA SER A 109 -12.34 61.07 0.93
C SER A 109 -11.18 60.10 1.15
N GLN A 110 -10.48 60.26 2.26
CA GLN A 110 -9.42 59.40 2.74
C GLN A 110 -9.66 59.08 4.21
N HIS A 111 -9.64 57.81 4.51
CA HIS A 111 -9.86 57.22 5.84
C HIS A 111 -8.71 56.34 6.25
N SER A 112 -8.48 56.18 7.55
CA SER A 112 -7.55 55.21 8.10
C SER A 112 -8.19 54.50 9.26
N PHE A 113 -8.13 53.19 9.26
CA PHE A 113 -8.69 52.32 10.27
C PHE A 113 -7.59 51.40 10.82
N ASP A 114 -7.49 51.35 12.12
CA ASP A 114 -6.72 50.35 12.85
C ASP A 114 -7.59 49.13 13.23
N SER A 115 -6.98 48.10 13.75
CA SER A 115 -7.66 46.87 14.18
C SER A 115 -8.81 47.11 15.13
N LYS A 116 -8.66 48.07 16.09
CA LYS A 116 -9.71 48.43 17.02
C LYS A 116 -10.90 49.07 16.31
N SER A 117 -10.62 50.03 15.44
CA SER A 117 -11.65 50.73 14.65
C SER A 117 -12.41 49.77 13.74
N ILE A 118 -11.74 48.76 13.20
CA ILE A 118 -12.35 47.73 12.33
C ILE A 118 -13.25 46.82 13.15
N THR A 119 -12.79 46.36 14.32
CA THR A 119 -13.55 45.47 15.22
C THR A 119 -14.76 46.17 15.83
N ASP A 120 -14.57 47.35 16.39
CA ASP A 120 -15.63 48.13 17.06
C ASP A 120 -16.79 48.42 16.09
N ARG A 121 -16.51 48.56 14.80
CA ARG A 121 -17.49 48.88 13.75
C ARG A 121 -17.95 47.69 12.92
N ASN A 122 -17.40 46.50 13.21
CA ASN A 122 -17.70 45.24 12.49
C ASN A 122 -17.58 45.40 10.95
N LEU A 123 -16.51 46.09 10.49
CA LEU A 123 -16.32 46.38 9.07
C LEU A 123 -16.04 45.11 8.25
N PHE A 124 -15.45 44.09 8.88
CA PHE A 124 -15.19 42.76 8.29
C PHE A 124 -15.63 41.68 9.26
N ASN A 125 -16.03 40.52 8.71
CA ASN A 125 -16.34 39.35 9.52
C ASN A 125 -15.02 38.63 9.89
N LEU A 126 -14.42 39.02 11.01
CA LEU A 126 -13.15 38.48 11.50
C LEU A 126 -13.28 37.27 12.44
N LYS A 127 -14.48 36.68 12.57
CA LYS A 127 -14.73 35.53 13.48
C LYS A 127 -13.89 34.29 13.19
N ALA A 128 -13.38 34.16 11.96
CA ALA A 128 -12.50 33.05 11.56
C ALA A 128 -11.05 33.20 12.06
N PHE A 129 -10.70 34.36 12.62
CA PHE A 129 -9.35 34.67 13.06
C PHE A 129 -9.28 34.79 14.58
N LYS A 130 -8.26 34.14 15.16
CA LYS A 130 -7.95 34.18 16.60
C LYS A 130 -7.46 35.56 17.04
N SER A 131 -6.65 36.19 16.17
CA SER A 131 -6.14 37.53 16.38
C SER A 131 -5.88 38.19 15.02
N HIS A 132 -5.86 39.54 15.04
CA HIS A 132 -5.57 40.32 13.84
C HIS A 132 -4.96 41.67 14.22
N ASP A 133 -4.04 42.13 13.38
CA ASP A 133 -3.52 43.49 13.36
C ASP A 133 -3.68 44.02 11.93
N ILE A 134 -4.62 44.96 11.75
CA ILE A 134 -5.00 45.44 10.44
C ILE A 134 -4.84 46.97 10.38
N ASN A 135 -4.04 47.39 9.42
CA ASN A 135 -3.92 48.82 9.05
C ASN A 135 -4.57 49.02 7.69
N LEU A 136 -5.73 49.66 7.69
CA LEU A 136 -6.52 49.84 6.47
C LEU A 136 -6.62 51.33 6.12
N GLY A 137 -6.11 51.70 4.95
CA GLY A 137 -6.42 52.96 4.29
C GLY A 137 -7.60 52.78 3.34
N PHE A 138 -8.56 53.66 3.43
CA PHE A 138 -9.68 53.72 2.49
C PHE A 138 -9.71 55.10 1.82
N SER A 139 -9.82 55.11 0.50
CA SER A 139 -10.10 56.36 -0.21
C SER A 139 -11.22 56.15 -1.20
N SER A 140 -12.09 57.11 -1.28
CA SER A 140 -13.23 57.13 -2.20
C SER A 140 -13.23 58.43 -3.00
N LYS A 141 -13.47 58.31 -4.29
CA LYS A 141 -13.71 59.45 -5.18
C LYS A 141 -14.97 59.18 -5.97
N GLY A 142 -15.76 60.23 -6.15
CA GLY A 142 -17.00 60.05 -6.90
C GLY A 142 -17.61 61.36 -7.36
N ILE A 143 -18.67 61.15 -8.10
CA ILE A 143 -19.55 62.22 -8.59
C ILE A 143 -20.98 61.81 -8.23
N PHE A 144 -21.72 62.72 -7.66
CA PHE A 144 -23.15 62.56 -7.47
C PHE A 144 -23.86 63.70 -8.19
N ASN A 145 -24.75 63.38 -9.11
CA ASN A 145 -25.57 64.36 -9.82
C ASN A 145 -26.96 64.44 -9.19
N PHE A 146 -27.35 65.61 -8.73
CA PHE A 146 -28.61 65.82 -8.03
C PHE A 146 -29.84 65.82 -8.95
N GLY A 147 -29.69 66.28 -10.21
CA GLY A 147 -30.78 66.30 -11.20
C GLY A 147 -31.16 64.87 -11.63
N THR A 148 -30.19 64.06 -11.98
CA THR A 148 -30.41 62.64 -12.42
C THR A 148 -30.43 61.62 -11.28
N LYS A 149 -30.03 62.02 -10.07
CA LYS A 149 -29.79 61.12 -8.91
C LYS A 149 -28.80 59.96 -9.20
N GLU A 150 -27.95 60.13 -10.20
CA GLU A 150 -26.94 59.17 -10.52
C GLU A 150 -25.67 59.40 -9.70
N SER A 151 -25.07 58.30 -9.25
CA SER A 151 -23.76 58.33 -8.59
C SER A 151 -22.77 57.44 -9.32
N ARG A 152 -21.56 57.94 -9.49
CA ARG A 152 -20.40 57.13 -9.92
C ARG A 152 -19.34 57.24 -8.85
N ARG A 153 -18.92 56.11 -8.36
CA ARG A 153 -17.96 56.02 -7.24
C ARG A 153 -16.83 55.12 -7.61
N PHE A 154 -15.63 55.49 -7.20
CA PHE A 154 -14.43 54.71 -7.30
C PHE A 154 -13.74 54.67 -5.95
N ASP A 155 -13.58 53.48 -5.39
CA ASP A 155 -12.99 53.24 -4.07
C ASP A 155 -11.64 52.58 -4.20
N ARG A 156 -10.74 52.90 -3.28
CA ARG A 156 -9.48 52.23 -3.08
C ARG A 156 -9.34 51.83 -1.62
N LEU A 157 -9.12 50.55 -1.38
CA LEU A 157 -8.72 49.98 -0.10
C LEU A 157 -7.23 49.66 -0.15
N ALA A 158 -6.48 50.03 0.88
CA ALA A 158 -5.06 49.74 1.00
C ALA A 158 -4.77 49.18 2.37
N PHE A 159 -4.43 47.89 2.42
CA PHE A 159 -3.88 47.24 3.60
C PHE A 159 -2.38 47.46 3.60
N LYS A 160 -1.78 47.74 4.75
CA LYS A 160 -0.33 47.91 4.91
C LYS A 160 0.15 47.18 6.13
N ASN A 161 1.16 46.30 5.91
CA ASN A 161 1.83 45.54 6.96
C ASN A 161 0.84 44.98 7.97
N SER A 162 -0.22 44.34 7.46
CA SER A 162 -1.27 43.77 8.27
C SER A 162 -1.01 42.32 8.57
N GLN A 163 -1.51 41.80 9.68
CA GLN A 163 -1.35 40.44 10.13
C GLN A 163 -2.70 39.79 10.45
N LEU A 164 -2.86 38.54 10.08
CA LEU A 164 -4.01 37.70 10.43
C LEU A 164 -3.54 36.38 11.01
N VAL A 165 -4.11 35.96 12.13
CA VAL A 165 -3.86 34.65 12.74
C VAL A 165 -5.18 33.88 12.77
N ASN A 166 -5.26 32.75 12.09
CA ASN A 166 -6.46 31.93 12.09
C ASN A 166 -6.63 31.13 13.39
N ASN A 167 -7.77 30.45 13.55
CA ASN A 167 -8.05 29.63 14.73
C ASN A 167 -7.12 28.39 14.86
N SER A 168 -6.47 27.96 13.78
CA SER A 168 -5.47 26.90 13.74
C SER A 168 -4.03 27.41 13.92
N GLU A 169 -3.87 28.66 14.37
CA GLU A 169 -2.59 29.33 14.61
C GLU A 169 -1.73 29.58 13.35
N TYR A 170 -2.32 29.47 12.16
CA TYR A 170 -1.66 29.90 10.93
C TYR A 170 -1.56 31.42 10.89
N ILE A 171 -0.36 31.92 10.67
CA ILE A 171 -0.04 33.34 10.59
C ILE A 171 0.07 33.72 9.12
N ILE A 172 -0.68 34.76 8.72
CA ILE A 172 -0.49 35.47 7.45
C ILE A 172 0.01 36.86 7.84
N ASP A 173 1.24 37.16 7.53
CA ASP A 173 1.94 38.37 7.95
C ASP A 173 2.31 39.25 6.76
N GLU A 174 2.75 40.47 7.05
CA GLU A 174 3.17 41.44 6.04
C GLU A 174 2.15 41.61 4.90
N ILE A 175 0.85 41.61 5.24
CA ILE A 175 -0.19 41.76 4.24
C ILE A 175 -0.19 43.20 3.73
N ASP A 176 0.27 43.37 2.49
CA ASP A 176 0.09 44.61 1.72
C ASP A 176 -0.84 44.34 0.54
N ALA A 177 -1.94 45.04 0.47
CA ALA A 177 -2.89 44.88 -0.60
C ALA A 177 -3.45 46.25 -1.03
N THR A 178 -3.67 46.41 -2.32
CA THR A 178 -4.40 47.54 -2.86
C THR A 178 -5.55 47.05 -3.73
N ILE A 179 -6.75 47.38 -3.34
CA ILE A 179 -7.99 46.94 -3.96
C ILE A 179 -8.73 48.18 -4.48
N PHE A 180 -9.16 48.13 -5.72
CA PHE A 180 -9.94 49.15 -6.39
C PHE A 180 -11.35 48.63 -6.67
N SER A 181 -12.35 49.43 -6.37
CA SER A 181 -13.73 49.12 -6.64
C SER A 181 -14.40 50.26 -7.45
N GLY A 182 -15.11 49.87 -8.50
CA GLY A 182 -15.95 50.73 -9.30
C GLY A 182 -17.42 50.29 -9.22
N LYS A 183 -18.30 50.83 -10.10
CA LYS A 183 -19.73 50.54 -10.08
C LYS A 183 -20.07 49.04 -10.12
N ASN A 184 -19.34 48.24 -10.92
CA ASN A 184 -19.60 46.81 -11.11
C ASN A 184 -18.30 45.97 -11.16
N SER A 185 -17.18 46.52 -10.73
CA SER A 185 -15.87 45.85 -10.78
C SER A 185 -15.10 46.04 -9.50
N LEU A 186 -14.41 45.03 -9.09
CA LEU A 186 -13.43 45.10 -8.03
C LEU A 186 -12.19 44.33 -8.52
N TYR A 187 -11.03 44.95 -8.40
CA TYR A 187 -9.75 44.30 -8.72
C TYR A 187 -8.67 44.84 -7.77
N GLY A 188 -7.65 44.06 -7.58
CA GLY A 188 -6.55 44.48 -6.72
C GLY A 188 -5.33 43.57 -6.87
N LEU A 189 -4.24 44.05 -6.25
CA LEU A 189 -2.99 43.30 -6.12
C LEU A 189 -2.66 43.17 -4.64
N PHE A 190 -2.06 42.09 -4.26
CA PHE A 190 -1.59 41.86 -2.91
C PHE A 190 -0.26 41.13 -2.87
N HIS A 191 0.46 41.28 -1.77
CA HIS A 191 1.50 40.37 -1.33
C HIS A 191 1.37 40.15 0.17
N SER A 192 1.82 39.00 0.65
CA SER A 192 1.84 38.65 2.06
C SER A 192 2.88 37.56 2.31
N GLN A 193 3.33 37.47 3.56
CA GLN A 193 4.17 36.40 4.05
C GLN A 193 3.28 35.33 4.69
N ILE A 194 3.37 34.12 4.19
CA ILE A 194 2.88 32.93 4.91
C ILE A 194 4.12 32.18 5.43
N PRO A 195 4.00 31.22 6.36
CA PRO A 195 5.16 30.48 6.84
C PRO A 195 6.04 30.02 5.68
N ASP A 196 7.33 30.39 5.73
CA ASP A 196 8.39 30.02 4.80
C ASP A 196 8.29 30.55 3.36
N GLN A 197 7.28 31.34 3.00
CA GLN A 197 7.21 31.92 1.66
C GLN A 197 6.45 33.25 1.57
N MET A 198 6.88 34.09 0.63
CA MET A 198 6.14 35.28 0.22
C MET A 198 5.24 34.95 -0.95
N ILE A 199 3.95 35.23 -0.83
CA ILE A 199 2.96 35.07 -1.90
C ILE A 199 2.63 36.44 -2.51
N LYS A 200 2.40 36.46 -3.84
CA LYS A 200 1.94 37.63 -4.58
C LYS A 200 0.78 37.23 -5.47
N GLY A 201 -0.18 38.10 -5.60
CA GLY A 201 -1.32 37.73 -6.40
C GLY A 201 -2.21 38.93 -6.78
N ALA A 202 -3.26 38.55 -7.50
CA ALA A 202 -4.30 39.46 -7.93
C ALA A 202 -5.67 38.99 -7.38
N LEU A 203 -6.56 39.93 -7.18
CA LEU A 203 -7.94 39.65 -6.80
C LEU A 203 -8.89 40.42 -7.71
N GLU A 204 -10.01 39.81 -8.03
CA GLU A 204 -11.07 40.42 -8.84
C GLU A 204 -12.44 39.93 -8.40
N VAL A 205 -13.48 40.74 -8.62
CA VAL A 205 -14.87 40.31 -8.48
C VAL A 205 -15.47 40.11 -9.86
N ASN A 206 -15.97 38.91 -10.13
CA ASN A 206 -16.63 38.61 -11.38
C ASN A 206 -18.08 39.09 -11.42
N ASN A 207 -18.74 38.96 -12.60
CA ASN A 207 -20.14 39.39 -12.83
C ASN A 207 -21.14 38.71 -11.88
N ASN A 208 -20.81 37.54 -11.31
CA ASN A 208 -21.64 36.82 -10.33
C ASN A 208 -21.37 37.26 -8.90
N LYS A 209 -20.63 38.37 -8.69
CA LYS A 209 -20.22 38.91 -7.39
C LYS A 209 -19.34 37.95 -6.55
N ASN A 210 -18.67 37.00 -7.19
CA ASN A 210 -17.71 36.13 -6.53
C ASN A 210 -16.32 36.78 -6.54
N LEU A 211 -15.65 36.76 -5.40
CA LEU A 211 -14.26 37.18 -5.29
C LEU A 211 -13.33 36.04 -5.82
N ILE A 212 -12.51 36.38 -6.79
CA ILE A 212 -11.51 35.49 -7.36
C ILE A 212 -10.14 36.02 -6.94
N VAL A 213 -9.35 35.15 -6.33
CA VAL A 213 -7.97 35.40 -5.94
C VAL A 213 -7.05 34.49 -6.76
N ARG A 214 -6.05 35.07 -7.41
CA ARG A 214 -5.03 34.34 -8.21
C ARG A 214 -3.68 34.58 -7.60
N THR A 215 -2.95 33.50 -7.33
CA THR A 215 -1.60 33.57 -6.76
C THR A 215 -0.82 32.31 -7.10
N ASP A 216 0.49 32.38 -7.01
CA ASP A 216 1.37 31.21 -7.05
C ASP A 216 1.76 30.84 -5.62
N ILE A 217 1.65 29.56 -5.29
CA ILE A 217 2.02 29.01 -3.99
C ILE A 217 3.08 27.94 -4.19
N ALA A 218 4.21 28.06 -3.51
CA ALA A 218 5.22 27.02 -3.46
C ALA A 218 4.89 26.03 -2.33
N ILE A 219 4.92 24.75 -2.62
CA ILE A 219 4.63 23.68 -1.67
C ILE A 219 5.83 22.74 -1.62
N ASP A 220 6.32 22.46 -0.41
CA ASP A 220 7.23 21.37 -0.17
C ASP A 220 6.44 20.04 -0.23
N MET A 221 6.67 19.30 -1.29
CA MET A 221 5.94 18.04 -1.54
C MET A 221 6.24 16.99 -0.47
N SER A 222 7.41 17.05 0.17
CA SER A 222 7.78 16.12 1.24
C SER A 222 6.91 16.28 2.51
N SER A 223 6.34 17.46 2.69
CA SER A 223 5.46 17.75 3.82
C SER A 223 4.04 17.17 3.69
N LEU A 224 3.64 16.76 2.48
CA LEU A 224 2.29 16.29 2.22
C LEU A 224 2.04 14.84 2.64
N ILE A 225 3.07 14.01 2.67
CA ILE A 225 2.98 12.58 2.95
C ILE A 225 4.16 12.17 3.82
N ASN A 226 3.90 11.40 4.87
CA ASN A 226 4.96 10.73 5.61
C ASN A 226 5.63 9.69 4.72
N SER A 227 6.90 9.91 4.36
CA SER A 227 7.67 8.99 3.54
C SER A 227 7.79 7.62 4.21
N ASN A 228 7.69 6.58 3.41
CA ASN A 228 7.90 5.20 3.84
C ASN A 228 8.69 4.44 2.77
N ARG A 229 9.12 3.21 3.06
CA ARG A 229 9.95 2.41 2.14
C ARG A 229 9.27 2.07 0.79
N TYR A 230 7.96 2.24 0.68
CA TYR A 230 7.20 1.88 -0.52
C TYR A 230 6.82 3.08 -1.36
N PHE A 231 6.72 4.26 -0.73
CA PHE A 231 6.31 5.48 -1.39
C PHE A 231 6.93 6.70 -0.72
N ASP A 232 7.56 7.55 -1.51
CA ASP A 232 8.15 8.80 -1.07
C ASP A 232 7.92 9.87 -2.14
N ILE A 233 7.64 11.09 -1.69
CA ILE A 233 7.48 12.24 -2.57
C ILE A 233 8.36 13.38 -2.05
N SER A 234 9.09 14.05 -2.94
CA SER A 234 10.01 15.11 -2.58
C SER A 234 10.08 16.20 -3.65
N GLY A 235 10.58 17.36 -3.26
CA GLY A 235 10.77 18.52 -4.12
C GLY A 235 9.90 19.71 -3.75
N TYR A 236 10.24 20.87 -4.25
CA TYR A 236 9.46 22.12 -4.11
C TYR A 236 8.75 22.42 -5.42
N GLU A 237 7.42 22.50 -5.36
CA GLU A 237 6.61 22.71 -6.55
C GLU A 237 5.79 23.99 -6.45
N ILE A 238 5.72 24.73 -7.56
CA ILE A 238 4.91 25.95 -7.65
C ILE A 238 3.55 25.61 -8.25
N PHE A 239 2.50 25.94 -7.51
CA PHE A 239 1.13 25.77 -7.96
C PHE A 239 0.53 27.13 -8.33
N ASN A 240 0.10 27.28 -9.58
CA ASN A 240 -0.77 28.37 -9.96
C ASN A 240 -2.14 28.15 -9.31
N THR A 241 -2.51 29.04 -8.40
CA THR A 241 -3.65 28.91 -7.50
C THR A 241 -4.73 29.91 -7.84
N VAL A 242 -5.96 29.42 -7.99
CA VAL A 242 -7.15 30.24 -8.16
C VAL A 242 -8.15 29.91 -7.05
N MET A 243 -8.35 30.86 -6.13
CA MET A 243 -9.37 30.75 -5.09
C MET A 243 -10.62 31.52 -5.52
N THR A 244 -11.77 30.91 -5.35
CA THR A 244 -13.08 31.52 -5.61
C THR A 244 -13.87 31.56 -4.31
N ILE A 245 -14.23 32.75 -3.88
CA ILE A 245 -14.99 33.00 -2.66
C ILE A 245 -16.38 33.52 -3.07
N THR A 246 -17.40 32.78 -2.65
CA THR A 246 -18.82 33.12 -2.82
C THR A 246 -19.41 33.52 -1.48
N GLN A 247 -20.68 33.84 -1.45
CA GLN A 247 -21.39 34.12 -0.19
C GLN A 247 -21.52 32.89 0.71
N GLU A 248 -21.52 31.67 0.11
CA GLU A 248 -21.79 30.41 0.82
C GLU A 248 -20.50 29.64 1.13
N LYS A 249 -19.52 29.66 0.22
CA LYS A 249 -18.31 28.86 0.35
C LYS A 249 -17.09 29.48 -0.34
N ALA A 250 -15.93 29.03 0.05
CA ALA A 250 -14.69 29.27 -0.65
C ALA A 250 -14.15 27.95 -1.25
N SER A 251 -13.73 28.01 -2.50
CA SER A 251 -13.11 26.89 -3.21
C SER A 251 -11.77 27.30 -3.79
N MET A 252 -10.86 26.33 -3.99
CA MET A 252 -9.51 26.58 -4.48
C MET A 252 -9.15 25.57 -5.59
N LYS A 253 -8.53 26.08 -6.64
CA LYS A 253 -7.97 25.29 -7.72
C LYS A 253 -6.48 25.56 -7.82
N LEU A 254 -5.67 24.48 -7.76
CA LEU A 254 -4.22 24.52 -7.88
C LEU A 254 -3.83 23.75 -9.13
N LEU A 255 -2.92 24.31 -9.92
CA LEU A 255 -2.43 23.76 -11.17
C LEU A 255 -0.91 23.76 -11.14
N SER A 256 -0.29 22.60 -11.43
CA SER A 256 1.16 22.51 -11.64
C SER A 256 1.48 21.41 -12.65
N ASP A 257 2.65 21.53 -13.27
CA ASP A 257 3.25 20.51 -14.13
C ASP A 257 4.10 19.49 -13.32
N LEU A 258 4.20 19.66 -11.99
CA LEU A 258 5.00 18.87 -11.05
C LEU A 258 6.44 18.59 -11.53
N ILE A 259 7.04 19.56 -12.22
CA ILE A 259 8.34 19.39 -12.89
C ILE A 259 9.50 19.18 -11.91
N ASN A 260 9.42 19.80 -10.72
CA ASN A 260 10.43 19.72 -9.67
C ASN A 260 10.14 18.61 -8.65
N THR A 261 9.05 17.87 -8.81
CA THR A 261 8.64 16.82 -7.91
C THR A 261 9.20 15.48 -8.35
N LYS A 262 9.82 14.75 -7.42
CA LYS A 262 10.21 13.34 -7.56
C LYS A 262 9.25 12.47 -6.77
N ILE A 263 8.79 11.38 -7.40
CA ILE A 263 7.99 10.34 -6.76
C ILE A 263 8.77 9.03 -6.84
N SER A 264 9.14 8.48 -5.71
CA SER A 264 9.76 7.16 -5.57
C SER A 264 8.72 6.16 -5.13
N SER A 265 8.61 5.01 -5.79
CA SER A 265 7.62 3.98 -5.47
C SER A 265 8.21 2.60 -5.71
N SER A 266 7.73 1.58 -4.99
CA SER A 266 7.98 0.18 -5.29
C SER A 266 7.25 -0.30 -6.55
N ILE A 267 6.24 0.45 -7.01
CA ILE A 267 5.51 0.20 -8.27
C ILE A 267 6.08 1.14 -9.32
N ASP A 268 6.72 0.59 -10.35
CA ASP A 268 7.44 1.37 -11.36
C ASP A 268 6.57 2.40 -12.08
N GLU A 269 5.32 2.09 -12.34
CA GLU A 269 4.38 2.98 -13.02
C GLU A 269 3.98 4.21 -12.20
N LEU A 270 4.19 4.18 -10.88
CA LEU A 270 3.96 5.32 -9.98
C LEU A 270 5.21 6.18 -9.80
N LYS A 271 6.36 5.76 -10.32
CA LYS A 271 7.60 6.53 -10.26
C LYS A 271 7.53 7.75 -11.17
N LYS A 272 8.14 8.82 -10.72
CA LYS A 272 8.34 10.05 -11.50
C LYS A 272 9.68 10.65 -11.14
N GLU A 273 10.50 10.91 -12.13
CA GLU A 273 11.76 11.65 -11.93
C GLU A 273 11.54 13.16 -12.04
N THR A 274 12.46 13.93 -11.47
CA THR A 274 12.53 15.39 -11.69
C THR A 274 12.69 15.70 -13.18
N ASN A 275 12.15 16.83 -13.63
CA ASN A 275 12.10 17.28 -15.03
C ASN A 275 11.11 16.51 -15.93
N GLU A 276 10.39 15.53 -15.43
CA GLU A 276 9.24 14.96 -16.12
C GLU A 276 8.00 15.80 -15.86
N ILE A 277 7.21 16.03 -16.90
CA ILE A 277 5.97 16.83 -16.82
C ILE A 277 4.82 15.93 -16.45
N LEU A 278 4.18 16.22 -15.31
CA LEU A 278 2.94 15.57 -14.86
C LEU A 278 1.90 16.64 -14.53
N LYS A 279 1.17 17.08 -15.56
CA LYS A 279 0.12 18.10 -15.39
C LYS A 279 -0.91 17.66 -14.39
N THR A 280 -0.92 18.31 -13.22
CA THR A 280 -1.77 17.96 -12.09
C THR A 280 -2.66 19.12 -11.72
N GLN A 281 -3.92 18.83 -11.52
CA GLN A 281 -4.94 19.75 -10.99
C GLN A 281 -5.40 19.22 -9.64
N ILE A 282 -5.38 20.10 -8.63
CA ILE A 282 -6.01 19.88 -7.33
C ILE A 282 -7.15 20.88 -7.19
N PHE A 283 -8.34 20.39 -6.88
CA PHE A 283 -9.49 21.20 -6.58
C PHE A 283 -9.93 20.94 -5.14
N ILE A 284 -10.09 22.01 -4.35
CA ILE A 284 -10.56 21.97 -2.97
C ILE A 284 -11.91 22.66 -2.97
N ASP A 285 -12.99 21.90 -2.82
CA ASP A 285 -14.34 22.45 -2.68
C ASP A 285 -14.64 22.68 -1.20
N ASN A 286 -15.13 23.87 -0.90
CA ASN A 286 -15.48 24.31 0.46
C ASN A 286 -14.31 24.20 1.46
N ILE A 287 -13.47 25.24 1.55
CA ILE A 287 -12.27 25.26 2.41
C ILE A 287 -12.59 25.01 3.89
N SER A 288 -13.80 25.31 4.37
CA SER A 288 -14.22 25.05 5.76
C SER A 288 -14.52 23.56 6.04
N GLU A 289 -14.99 22.83 5.05
CA GLU A 289 -15.22 21.38 5.08
C GLU A 289 -14.67 20.78 3.78
N PRO A 290 -13.35 20.63 3.67
CA PRO A 290 -12.70 20.43 2.38
C PRO A 290 -13.03 19.07 1.76
N ILE A 291 -13.36 19.12 0.47
CA ILE A 291 -13.35 17.98 -0.42
C ILE A 291 -12.19 18.19 -1.40
N TYR A 292 -11.21 17.32 -1.34
CA TYR A 292 -10.03 17.36 -2.20
C TYR A 292 -10.27 16.49 -3.44
N GLU A 293 -10.15 17.08 -4.61
CA GLU A 293 -10.19 16.38 -5.87
C GLU A 293 -8.84 16.55 -6.59
N ILE A 294 -8.14 15.46 -6.85
CA ILE A 294 -6.84 15.45 -7.55
C ILE A 294 -7.04 14.78 -8.90
N ARG A 295 -6.60 15.43 -9.96
CA ARG A 295 -6.66 14.91 -11.33
C ARG A 295 -5.38 15.16 -12.09
N ASN A 296 -4.92 14.12 -12.77
CA ASN A 296 -3.95 14.20 -13.84
C ASN A 296 -4.26 13.13 -14.90
N ASN A 297 -3.34 12.87 -15.84
CA ASN A 297 -3.57 11.89 -16.91
C ASN A 297 -3.79 10.47 -16.40
N ASN A 298 -3.23 10.12 -15.25
CA ASN A 298 -3.23 8.75 -14.70
C ASN A 298 -3.94 8.65 -13.34
N ILE A 299 -4.14 9.77 -12.64
CA ILE A 299 -4.69 9.80 -11.28
C ILE A 299 -6.02 10.55 -11.28
N GLU A 300 -7.01 9.95 -10.65
CA GLU A 300 -8.24 10.61 -10.21
C GLU A 300 -8.47 10.26 -8.73
N SER A 301 -8.61 11.28 -7.88
CA SER A 301 -8.85 11.10 -6.45
C SER A 301 -9.88 12.09 -5.95
N LEU A 302 -10.68 11.66 -5.00
CA LEU A 302 -11.62 12.50 -4.28
C LEU A 302 -11.62 12.07 -2.81
N ILE A 303 -11.34 13.02 -1.90
CA ILE A 303 -11.22 12.76 -0.46
C ILE A 303 -11.96 13.86 0.29
N ASP A 304 -12.87 13.52 1.19
CA ASP A 304 -13.54 14.46 2.07
C ASP A 304 -12.76 14.69 3.38
N SER A 305 -13.19 15.66 4.18
CA SER A 305 -12.58 16.03 5.47
C SER A 305 -12.52 14.88 6.50
N ARG A 306 -13.32 13.82 6.31
CA ARG A 306 -13.34 12.61 7.15
C ARG A 306 -12.39 11.54 6.65
N GLY A 307 -11.68 11.76 5.53
CA GLY A 307 -10.85 10.77 4.87
C GLY A 307 -11.63 9.75 4.06
N TYR A 308 -12.90 10.04 3.70
CA TYR A 308 -13.70 9.17 2.85
C TYR A 308 -13.57 9.59 1.38
N GLY A 309 -13.62 8.60 0.49
CA GLY A 309 -13.51 8.88 -0.92
C GLY A 309 -12.80 7.78 -1.69
N PHE A 310 -12.06 8.17 -2.72
CA PHE A 310 -11.31 7.21 -3.52
C PHE A 310 -10.01 7.79 -4.07
N PHE A 311 -9.09 6.89 -4.37
CA PHE A 311 -7.90 7.13 -5.17
C PHE A 311 -7.91 6.15 -6.35
N SER A 312 -7.71 6.63 -7.56
CA SER A 312 -7.60 5.82 -8.76
C SER A 312 -6.34 6.14 -9.52
N PHE A 313 -5.62 5.10 -9.93
CA PHE A 313 -4.48 5.20 -10.84
C PHE A 313 -4.69 4.30 -12.05
N GLY A 314 -4.38 4.80 -13.25
CA GLY A 314 -4.57 4.08 -14.50
C GLY A 314 -6.03 3.99 -14.94
N LYS A 315 -6.31 3.09 -15.89
CA LYS A 315 -7.63 2.97 -16.54
C LYS A 315 -8.36 1.68 -16.13
N GLY A 316 -9.66 1.65 -16.39
CA GLY A 316 -10.47 0.43 -16.30
C GLY A 316 -11.35 0.31 -15.07
N PHE A 317 -11.50 1.40 -14.30
CA PHE A 317 -12.38 1.45 -13.13
C PHE A 317 -13.42 2.57 -13.17
N GLU A 318 -13.58 3.27 -14.30
CA GLU A 318 -14.41 4.48 -14.44
C GLU A 318 -15.87 4.25 -14.04
N GLU A 319 -16.44 3.10 -14.42
CA GLU A 319 -17.81 2.75 -14.05
C GLU A 319 -17.96 2.41 -12.56
N VAL A 320 -16.96 1.74 -12.00
CA VAL A 320 -16.95 1.36 -10.59
C VAL A 320 -16.83 2.59 -9.70
N ILE A 321 -15.98 3.55 -10.10
CA ILE A 321 -15.79 4.83 -9.44
C ILE A 321 -17.11 5.60 -9.40
N LYS A 322 -17.82 5.71 -10.55
CA LYS A 322 -19.12 6.39 -10.60
C LYS A 322 -20.13 5.81 -9.61
N LYS A 323 -20.16 4.48 -9.45
CA LYS A 323 -21.07 3.79 -8.51
C LYS A 323 -20.70 3.98 -7.05
N ASN A 324 -19.41 4.20 -6.74
CA ASN A 324 -18.88 4.23 -5.38
C ASN A 324 -18.55 5.64 -4.87
N LYS A 325 -18.66 6.67 -5.70
CA LYS A 325 -18.25 8.05 -5.42
C LYS A 325 -18.80 8.64 -4.11
N HIS A 326 -19.93 8.15 -3.62
CA HIS A 326 -20.61 8.66 -2.43
C HIS A 326 -20.72 7.62 -1.30
N LYS A 327 -19.96 6.53 -1.36
CA LYS A 327 -19.96 5.52 -0.29
C LYS A 327 -19.06 5.92 0.87
N ASN A 328 -19.48 5.57 2.07
CA ASN A 328 -18.66 5.77 3.27
C ASN A 328 -17.42 4.89 3.25
N GLY A 329 -16.25 5.49 3.53
CA GLY A 329 -14.94 4.84 3.55
C GLY A 329 -14.06 5.25 2.39
N PHE A 330 -12.84 4.71 2.38
CA PHE A 330 -11.83 4.99 1.37
C PHE A 330 -11.63 3.78 0.44
N TYR A 331 -11.55 4.03 -0.85
CA TYR A 331 -11.47 3.01 -1.90
C TYR A 331 -10.26 3.28 -2.80
N VAL A 332 -9.49 2.26 -3.12
CA VAL A 332 -8.32 2.37 -4.01
C VAL A 332 -8.55 1.55 -5.27
N TYR A 333 -8.25 2.12 -6.42
CA TYR A 333 -8.39 1.49 -7.75
C TYR A 333 -7.07 1.63 -8.50
N LEU A 334 -6.44 0.51 -8.87
CA LEU A 334 -5.14 0.49 -9.53
C LEU A 334 -5.23 -0.27 -10.86
N GLY A 335 -5.06 0.44 -11.97
CA GLY A 335 -4.93 -0.13 -13.30
C GLY A 335 -3.46 -0.10 -13.74
N LEU A 336 -2.76 -1.22 -13.60
CA LEU A 336 -1.31 -1.33 -13.79
C LEU A 336 -1.01 -2.21 -15.01
N ASN A 337 0.12 -2.00 -15.68
CA ASN A 337 0.60 -2.92 -16.71
C ASN A 337 1.29 -4.12 -16.08
N GLU A 338 2.13 -3.89 -15.07
CA GLU A 338 2.88 -4.94 -14.40
C GLU A 338 2.86 -4.77 -12.88
N ILE A 339 2.76 -5.89 -12.17
CA ILE A 339 2.93 -5.98 -10.72
C ILE A 339 3.91 -7.12 -10.45
N ASP A 340 5.01 -6.83 -9.80
CA ASP A 340 5.97 -7.83 -9.33
C ASP A 340 5.93 -7.91 -7.80
N LEU A 341 5.34 -9.00 -7.27
CA LEU A 341 5.31 -9.28 -5.83
C LEU A 341 6.52 -10.08 -5.34
N ASN A 342 7.44 -10.50 -6.20
CA ASN A 342 8.63 -11.21 -5.75
C ASN A 342 9.50 -10.35 -4.81
N ASN A 343 9.40 -9.02 -4.96
CA ASN A 343 10.16 -8.04 -4.19
C ASN A 343 9.31 -7.21 -3.20
N ILE A 344 8.00 -7.47 -3.10
CA ILE A 344 7.12 -6.72 -2.21
C ILE A 344 6.83 -7.56 -0.97
N PHE A 345 7.46 -7.22 0.14
CA PHE A 345 7.12 -7.77 1.45
C PHE A 345 6.02 -6.91 2.06
N PHE A 346 4.85 -7.49 2.29
CA PHE A 346 3.77 -6.83 3.02
C PHE A 346 4.16 -6.73 4.49
N ASP A 347 4.44 -5.51 4.93
CA ASP A 347 4.59 -5.22 6.34
C ASP A 347 3.20 -5.07 6.95
N SER A 348 2.79 -6.03 7.76
CA SER A 348 1.49 -6.03 8.42
C SER A 348 1.41 -5.09 9.64
N SER A 349 2.42 -4.26 9.87
CA SER A 349 2.35 -3.16 10.83
C SER A 349 1.42 -2.06 10.31
N GLY A 350 0.17 -2.43 10.01
CA GLY A 350 -0.86 -1.51 9.55
C GLY A 350 -1.20 -0.54 10.66
N SER A 351 -1.01 0.74 10.40
CA SER A 351 -1.76 1.77 11.10
C SER A 351 -3.25 1.42 11.03
N ASP A 352 -3.95 1.56 12.14
CA ASP A 352 -5.40 1.47 12.25
C ASP A 352 -6.11 2.50 11.35
N ASN A 353 -5.98 2.37 10.04
CA ASN A 353 -6.70 3.18 9.08
C ASN A 353 -8.11 2.60 8.90
N SER A 354 -8.95 2.87 9.88
CA SER A 354 -10.36 2.45 9.94
C SER A 354 -11.21 2.91 8.74
N SER A 355 -10.70 3.79 7.88
CA SER A 355 -11.40 4.32 6.71
C SER A 355 -11.23 3.48 5.44
N LEU A 356 -10.12 2.75 5.26
CA LEU A 356 -9.87 1.94 4.05
C LEU A 356 -10.81 0.73 3.99
N ARG A 357 -11.60 0.63 2.90
CA ARG A 357 -12.62 -0.40 2.71
C ARG A 357 -12.27 -1.42 1.65
N SER A 358 -11.64 -0.98 0.57
CA SER A 358 -11.30 -1.88 -0.53
C SER A 358 -10.17 -1.35 -1.38
N ILE A 359 -9.35 -2.29 -1.89
CA ILE A 359 -8.37 -2.05 -2.95
C ILE A 359 -8.75 -2.96 -4.12
N LYS A 360 -8.97 -2.38 -5.30
CA LYS A 360 -9.20 -3.13 -6.53
C LYS A 360 -8.06 -2.87 -7.49
N MET A 361 -7.46 -3.94 -7.98
CA MET A 361 -6.33 -3.86 -8.89
C MET A 361 -6.59 -4.67 -10.15
N LYS A 362 -6.18 -4.13 -11.29
CA LYS A 362 -6.06 -4.85 -12.56
C LYS A 362 -4.63 -4.76 -13.01
N SER A 363 -4.07 -5.87 -13.44
CA SER A 363 -2.73 -5.91 -14.04
C SER A 363 -2.77 -6.72 -15.33
N LYS A 364 -2.06 -6.26 -16.36
CA LYS A 364 -1.86 -7.05 -17.57
C LYS A 364 -0.91 -8.20 -17.30
N GLN A 365 0.13 -7.96 -16.51
CA GLN A 365 1.11 -8.95 -16.09
C GLN A 365 1.29 -8.88 -14.58
N PHE A 366 1.27 -10.04 -13.92
CA PHE A 366 1.45 -10.21 -12.50
C PHE A 366 2.49 -11.31 -12.24
N ASN A 367 3.59 -10.96 -11.61
CA ASN A 367 4.67 -11.88 -11.30
C ASN A 367 4.63 -12.25 -9.81
N PHE A 368 4.57 -13.55 -9.52
CA PHE A 368 4.53 -14.07 -8.15
C PHE A 368 5.18 -15.46 -8.08
N LEU A 369 6.13 -15.64 -7.17
CA LEU A 369 6.88 -16.89 -6.97
C LEU A 369 7.44 -17.47 -8.30
N ASN A 370 8.09 -16.61 -9.08
CA ASN A 370 8.64 -16.91 -10.41
C ASN A 370 7.60 -17.35 -11.48
N ASN A 371 6.32 -17.25 -11.16
CA ASN A 371 5.24 -17.44 -12.11
C ASN A 371 4.72 -16.11 -12.64
N THR A 372 4.39 -16.08 -13.93
CA THR A 372 3.80 -14.92 -14.59
C THR A 372 2.35 -15.21 -14.95
N TYR A 373 1.44 -14.33 -14.50
CA TYR A 373 0.02 -14.43 -14.75
C TYR A 373 -0.45 -13.24 -15.56
N MET A 374 -1.25 -13.50 -16.60
CA MET A 374 -1.76 -12.46 -17.49
C MET A 374 -3.18 -12.03 -17.09
N ASN A 375 -3.50 -10.75 -17.34
CA ASN A 375 -4.84 -10.18 -17.18
C ASN A 375 -5.45 -10.44 -15.79
N GLN A 376 -4.67 -10.17 -14.74
CA GLN A 376 -5.05 -10.48 -13.38
C GLN A 376 -5.88 -9.35 -12.74
N TYR A 377 -6.96 -9.72 -12.06
CA TYR A 377 -7.80 -8.84 -11.26
C TYR A 377 -7.78 -9.25 -9.78
N PHE A 378 -7.62 -8.27 -8.90
CA PHE A 378 -7.69 -8.43 -7.44
C PHE A 378 -8.76 -7.53 -6.86
N ASP A 379 -9.52 -8.07 -5.91
CA ASP A 379 -10.48 -7.34 -5.09
C ASP A 379 -10.18 -7.59 -3.61
N VAL A 380 -9.51 -6.63 -2.98
CA VAL A 380 -9.17 -6.69 -1.55
C VAL A 380 -10.23 -5.92 -0.78
N THR A 381 -10.83 -6.55 0.20
CA THR A 381 -11.86 -5.96 1.05
C THR A 381 -11.43 -6.05 2.50
N PHE A 382 -11.47 -4.92 3.20
CA PHE A 382 -11.13 -4.78 4.61
C PHE A 382 -12.42 -4.61 5.43
N LYS A 383 -12.67 -5.55 6.32
CA LYS A 383 -13.75 -5.54 7.31
C LYS A 383 -13.20 -6.14 8.60
N ASP A 384 -13.97 -7.03 9.25
CA ASP A 384 -13.48 -7.83 10.39
C ASP A 384 -12.38 -8.80 9.97
N GLU A 385 -12.34 -9.16 8.68
CA GLU A 385 -11.34 -10.00 8.03
C GLU A 385 -10.89 -9.33 6.73
N THR A 386 -9.64 -9.56 6.34
CA THR A 386 -9.13 -9.14 5.03
C THR A 386 -9.38 -10.25 4.02
N LEU A 387 -10.23 -9.96 3.03
CA LEU A 387 -10.52 -10.87 1.94
C LEU A 387 -9.92 -10.36 0.63
N ILE A 388 -9.03 -11.17 0.03
CA ILE A 388 -8.43 -10.93 -1.28
C ILE A 388 -9.04 -11.93 -2.26
N LYS A 389 -9.77 -11.46 -3.26
CA LYS A 389 -10.26 -12.28 -4.38
C LYS A 389 -9.35 -12.07 -5.57
N MET A 390 -9.00 -13.17 -6.23
CA MET A 390 -8.14 -13.19 -7.42
C MET A 390 -8.90 -13.82 -8.57
N VAL A 391 -8.93 -13.13 -9.71
CA VAL A 391 -9.60 -13.60 -10.93
C VAL A 391 -8.72 -13.30 -12.13
N GLY A 392 -8.34 -14.31 -12.87
CA GLY A 392 -7.52 -14.20 -14.07
C GLY A 392 -7.64 -15.41 -14.95
N GLU A 393 -6.84 -15.47 -16.00
CA GLU A 393 -6.85 -16.61 -16.93
C GLU A 393 -6.31 -17.88 -16.27
N THR A 394 -5.25 -17.73 -15.47
CA THR A 394 -4.49 -18.86 -14.90
C THR A 394 -4.27 -18.78 -13.40
N LEU A 395 -4.70 -17.70 -12.72
CA LEU A 395 -4.67 -17.58 -11.27
C LEU A 395 -6.04 -17.14 -10.76
N ASN A 396 -6.75 -18.07 -10.11
CA ASN A 396 -8.09 -17.83 -9.58
C ASN A 396 -8.20 -18.32 -8.14
N GLY A 397 -8.86 -17.53 -7.29
CA GLY A 397 -9.06 -17.94 -5.92
C GLY A 397 -9.33 -16.83 -4.94
N SER A 398 -9.04 -17.11 -3.67
CA SER A 398 -9.16 -16.12 -2.60
C SER A 398 -8.17 -16.39 -1.48
N ILE A 399 -7.75 -15.30 -0.82
CA ILE A 399 -7.00 -15.34 0.43
C ILE A 399 -7.85 -14.64 1.47
N ASN A 400 -8.07 -15.28 2.61
CA ASN A 400 -8.75 -14.71 3.77
C ASN A 400 -7.76 -14.64 4.93
N ILE A 401 -7.62 -13.48 5.56
CA ILE A 401 -6.77 -13.24 6.73
C ILE A 401 -7.69 -12.78 7.85
N ASP A 402 -7.80 -13.58 8.90
CA ASP A 402 -8.63 -13.25 10.05
C ASP A 402 -7.92 -12.37 11.08
N GLN A 403 -8.63 -11.99 12.12
CA GLN A 403 -8.09 -11.13 13.20
C GLN A 403 -6.96 -11.78 14.01
N THR A 404 -6.78 -13.10 13.91
CA THR A 404 -5.68 -13.85 14.55
C THR A 404 -4.47 -13.99 13.66
N ASN A 405 -4.47 -13.37 12.47
CA ASN A 405 -3.49 -13.52 11.40
C ASN A 405 -3.44 -14.96 10.83
N PHE A 406 -4.50 -15.73 10.99
CA PHE A 406 -4.63 -17.01 10.30
C PHE A 406 -4.98 -16.75 8.84
N VAL A 407 -4.17 -17.34 7.94
CA VAL A 407 -4.32 -17.16 6.49
C VAL A 407 -4.97 -18.39 5.88
N LYS A 408 -6.11 -18.21 5.21
CA LYS A 408 -6.74 -19.26 4.42
C LYS A 408 -6.64 -18.94 2.94
N ILE A 409 -5.92 -19.79 2.19
CA ILE A 409 -5.71 -19.65 0.75
C ILE A 409 -6.60 -20.69 0.05
N ASN A 410 -7.45 -20.24 -0.86
CA ASN A 410 -8.25 -21.11 -1.71
C ASN A 410 -7.92 -20.79 -3.17
N LEU A 411 -7.34 -21.73 -3.88
CA LEU A 411 -7.05 -21.63 -5.32
C LEU A 411 -7.92 -22.59 -6.12
N ASN A 412 -8.31 -22.19 -7.32
CA ASN A 412 -9.12 -23.01 -8.20
C ASN A 412 -8.74 -22.76 -9.67
N ASN A 413 -8.57 -23.83 -10.45
CA ASN A 413 -8.17 -23.73 -11.86
C ASN A 413 -6.94 -22.83 -12.07
N THR A 414 -5.95 -22.96 -11.18
CA THR A 414 -4.74 -22.14 -11.19
C THR A 414 -3.59 -22.91 -11.84
N LYS A 415 -2.83 -22.22 -12.71
CA LYS A 415 -1.54 -22.75 -13.19
C LYS A 415 -0.46 -22.29 -12.22
N PHE A 416 0.36 -23.22 -11.76
CA PHE A 416 1.46 -22.94 -10.85
C PHE A 416 2.67 -23.81 -11.21
N ASP A 417 3.78 -23.17 -11.53
CA ASP A 417 5.02 -23.85 -11.81
C ASP A 417 5.90 -23.83 -10.56
N PHE A 418 6.32 -25.04 -10.15
CA PHE A 418 7.17 -25.23 -8.97
C PHE A 418 8.67 -25.22 -9.32
N ASP A 419 9.04 -25.30 -10.59
CA ASP A 419 10.43 -25.46 -11.07
C ASP A 419 11.28 -24.21 -10.87
N GLY A 420 10.95 -23.23 -10.25
CA GLY A 420 11.76 -22.04 -9.96
C GLY A 420 11.77 -21.66 -8.48
N ILE A 421 11.08 -22.42 -7.63
CA ILE A 421 10.99 -22.11 -6.21
C ILE A 421 12.19 -22.71 -5.50
N ASP A 422 13.24 -21.93 -5.33
CA ASP A 422 14.34 -22.28 -4.42
C ASP A 422 13.90 -22.07 -2.97
N LEU A 423 13.34 -23.12 -2.38
CA LEU A 423 12.93 -23.12 -0.97
C LEU A 423 14.14 -22.99 -0.01
N ALA A 424 15.35 -23.21 -0.49
CA ALA A 424 16.56 -23.06 0.31
C ALA A 424 17.08 -21.61 0.30
N GLN A 425 16.86 -20.87 -0.77
CA GLN A 425 17.24 -19.45 -0.88
C GLN A 425 16.13 -18.48 -0.51
N SER A 426 14.89 -18.92 -0.33
CA SER A 426 13.84 -18.06 0.18
C SER A 426 14.22 -17.68 1.62
N SER A 427 15.01 -16.63 1.75
CA SER A 427 15.16 -15.88 2.98
C SER A 427 13.80 -15.27 3.31
N LEU A 428 12.87 -16.10 3.77
CA LEU A 428 11.71 -15.59 4.48
C LEU A 428 12.27 -14.67 5.57
N PRO A 429 11.79 -13.43 5.67
CA PRO A 429 12.30 -12.51 6.66
C PRO A 429 12.37 -13.19 8.02
N SER A 430 13.49 -13.07 8.70
CA SER A 430 13.74 -13.67 10.02
C SER A 430 12.68 -13.30 11.06
N ASP A 431 11.89 -12.27 10.77
CA ASP A 431 10.86 -11.72 11.64
C ASP A 431 9.49 -12.41 11.54
N ILE A 432 9.29 -13.32 10.55
CA ILE A 432 8.05 -14.12 10.48
C ILE A 432 8.21 -15.35 11.39
N ASN A 433 8.14 -15.12 12.70
CA ASN A 433 8.29 -16.16 13.71
C ASN A 433 7.08 -17.10 13.83
N ASN A 434 5.90 -16.68 13.36
CA ASN A 434 4.68 -17.46 13.47
C ASN A 434 3.89 -17.39 12.15
N ILE A 435 3.81 -18.50 11.44
CA ILE A 435 2.94 -18.66 10.26
C ILE A 435 1.86 -19.65 10.62
N SER A 436 0.62 -19.28 10.39
CA SER A 436 -0.51 -20.19 10.49
C SER A 436 -1.37 -20.03 9.25
N LEU A 437 -1.36 -21.02 8.37
CA LEU A 437 -2.16 -20.98 7.15
C LEU A 437 -2.83 -22.33 6.83
N ARG A 438 -3.95 -22.26 6.13
CA ARG A 438 -4.55 -23.40 5.44
C ARG A 438 -4.53 -23.14 3.94
N PHE A 439 -3.99 -24.09 3.20
CA PHE A 439 -4.00 -24.09 1.74
C PHE A 439 -5.03 -25.08 1.22
N ILE A 440 -5.93 -24.61 0.36
CA ILE A 440 -6.92 -25.43 -0.34
C ILE A 440 -6.79 -25.14 -1.82
N GLY A 441 -6.52 -26.16 -2.62
CA GLY A 441 -6.41 -26.03 -4.07
C GLY A 441 -7.29 -27.05 -4.78
N LYS A 442 -7.92 -26.63 -5.89
CA LYS A 442 -8.66 -27.50 -6.80
C LYS A 442 -8.22 -27.27 -8.22
N ASN A 443 -7.97 -28.33 -8.96
CA ASN A 443 -7.50 -28.29 -10.36
C ASN A 443 -6.29 -27.38 -10.52
N ILE A 444 -5.27 -27.58 -9.69
CA ILE A 444 -3.99 -26.86 -9.79
C ILE A 444 -3.17 -27.52 -10.89
N ARG A 445 -2.89 -26.76 -11.95
CA ARG A 445 -2.12 -27.21 -13.11
C ARG A 445 -0.66 -26.85 -12.91
N THR A 446 0.21 -27.84 -12.96
CA THR A 446 1.66 -27.67 -13.12
C THR A 446 2.02 -27.83 -14.61
N GLU A 447 3.29 -27.72 -14.97
CA GLU A 447 3.72 -28.01 -16.37
C GLU A 447 3.33 -29.43 -16.82
N ASP A 448 3.47 -30.40 -15.91
CA ASP A 448 3.39 -31.82 -16.24
C ASP A 448 2.20 -32.55 -15.59
N ASP A 449 1.46 -31.92 -14.68
CA ASP A 449 0.40 -32.62 -13.95
C ASP A 449 -0.79 -31.71 -13.59
N ILE A 450 -1.88 -32.32 -13.17
CA ILE A 450 -3.05 -31.65 -12.62
C ILE A 450 -3.31 -32.23 -11.24
N ILE A 451 -3.12 -31.40 -10.21
CA ILE A 451 -3.51 -31.73 -8.84
C ILE A 451 -5.00 -31.44 -8.71
N GLN A 452 -5.80 -32.48 -8.59
CA GLN A 452 -7.27 -32.36 -8.55
C GLN A 452 -7.73 -31.71 -7.25
N ASP A 453 -7.19 -32.18 -6.13
CA ASP A 453 -7.45 -31.63 -4.81
C ASP A 453 -6.15 -31.57 -3.99
N ILE A 454 -5.96 -30.45 -3.27
CA ILE A 454 -4.91 -30.27 -2.28
C ILE A 454 -5.47 -29.51 -1.07
N ASP A 455 -5.28 -30.04 0.11
CA ASP A 455 -5.68 -29.40 1.39
C ASP A 455 -4.63 -29.74 2.45
N PHE A 456 -4.09 -28.72 3.10
CA PHE A 456 -3.19 -28.88 4.24
C PHE A 456 -3.16 -27.63 5.11
N TYR A 457 -2.71 -27.81 6.35
CA TYR A 457 -2.38 -26.72 7.28
C TYR A 457 -0.85 -26.62 7.38
N LEU A 458 -0.32 -25.40 7.25
CA LEU A 458 1.07 -25.09 7.53
C LEU A 458 1.15 -24.26 8.80
N LEU A 459 1.87 -24.78 9.77
CA LEU A 459 2.13 -24.13 11.05
C LEU A 459 3.63 -24.00 11.24
N ARG A 460 4.11 -22.80 11.45
CA ARG A 460 5.50 -22.52 11.80
C ARG A 460 5.54 -21.69 13.06
N ASN A 461 6.28 -22.14 14.02
CA ASN A 461 6.68 -21.33 15.16
C ASN A 461 8.18 -21.52 15.39
N LYS A 462 8.86 -20.57 16.02
CA LYS A 462 10.34 -20.50 16.20
C LYS A 462 11.15 -21.75 15.82
N ASN A 463 10.80 -22.93 16.37
CA ASN A 463 11.57 -24.17 16.25
C ASN A 463 10.80 -25.32 15.58
N LEU A 464 9.50 -25.13 15.31
CA LEU A 464 8.63 -26.19 14.81
C LEU A 464 8.01 -25.78 13.49
N LEU A 465 8.25 -26.55 12.46
CA LEU A 465 7.54 -26.49 11.18
C LEU A 465 6.65 -27.73 11.10
N THR A 466 5.36 -27.54 10.84
CA THR A 466 4.39 -28.63 10.70
C THR A 466 3.52 -28.42 9.48
N ILE A 467 3.38 -29.44 8.65
CA ILE A 467 2.35 -29.53 7.62
C ILE A 467 1.38 -30.62 8.10
N ASP A 468 0.17 -30.23 8.46
CA ASP A 468 -0.82 -31.11 9.07
C ASP A 468 -2.05 -31.31 8.18
N ASN A 469 -2.76 -32.39 8.40
CA ASN A 469 -3.96 -32.76 7.66
C ASN A 469 -3.77 -32.75 6.14
N ILE A 470 -2.65 -33.28 5.69
CA ILE A 470 -2.30 -33.29 4.28
C ILE A 470 -3.24 -34.22 3.51
N ASN A 471 -3.92 -33.66 2.52
CA ASN A 471 -4.70 -34.40 1.54
C ASN A 471 -4.35 -33.89 0.15
N ILE A 472 -3.75 -34.74 -0.68
CA ILE A 472 -3.38 -34.43 -2.07
C ILE A 472 -3.91 -35.55 -2.96
N ASP A 473 -4.64 -35.17 -4.00
CA ASP A 473 -5.10 -36.08 -5.04
C ASP A 473 -4.66 -35.59 -6.42
N SER A 474 -3.68 -36.29 -6.99
CA SER A 474 -3.28 -36.11 -8.38
C SER A 474 -3.04 -37.48 -9.02
N PRO A 475 -2.98 -37.59 -10.36
CA PRO A 475 -2.62 -38.83 -11.03
C PRO A 475 -1.27 -39.41 -10.55
N ARG A 476 -0.30 -38.54 -10.24
CA ARG A 476 1.07 -38.93 -9.89
C ARG A 476 1.36 -38.97 -8.40
N LEU A 477 0.62 -38.18 -7.59
CA LEU A 477 0.86 -38.07 -6.14
C LEU A 477 -0.48 -38.08 -5.40
N LYS A 478 -0.65 -39.09 -4.51
CA LYS A 478 -1.76 -39.14 -3.56
C LYS A 478 -1.22 -39.19 -2.15
N ILE A 479 -1.68 -38.25 -1.32
CA ILE A 479 -1.36 -38.21 0.11
C ILE A 479 -2.67 -38.13 0.89
N GLY A 480 -2.83 -38.93 1.91
CA GLY A 480 -4.01 -38.94 2.72
C GLY A 480 -3.83 -39.66 4.05
N PRO A 481 -4.94 -39.90 4.78
CA PRO A 481 -4.92 -40.63 6.04
C PRO A 481 -4.31 -42.03 5.88
N ASN A 482 -3.62 -42.49 6.91
CA ASN A 482 -3.07 -43.84 6.97
C ASN A 482 -4.16 -44.91 7.18
N SER A 483 -3.76 -46.19 7.21
CA SER A 483 -4.70 -47.29 7.44
C SER A 483 -5.43 -47.24 8.78
N ASP A 484 -4.86 -46.61 9.78
CA ASP A 484 -5.48 -46.36 11.08
C ASP A 484 -6.40 -45.11 11.10
N ASN A 485 -6.73 -44.55 9.91
CA ASN A 485 -7.49 -43.34 9.69
C ASN A 485 -6.91 -42.08 10.38
N GLN A 486 -5.61 -42.06 10.58
CA GLN A 486 -4.89 -40.92 11.13
C GLN A 486 -4.46 -40.01 9.99
N LYS A 487 -4.66 -38.71 10.17
CA LYS A 487 -4.35 -37.69 9.16
C LYS A 487 -2.88 -37.69 8.78
N ALA A 488 -2.61 -37.44 7.49
CA ALA A 488 -1.24 -37.30 7.02
C ALA A 488 -0.62 -35.99 7.56
N TYR A 489 0.65 -36.11 7.92
CA TYR A 489 1.33 -35.07 8.66
C TYR A 489 2.85 -35.17 8.47
N ILE A 490 3.52 -34.03 8.36
CA ILE A 490 4.99 -33.90 8.31
C ILE A 490 5.39 -32.83 9.30
N SER A 491 6.41 -33.04 10.12
CA SER A 491 6.97 -32.01 10.98
C SER A 491 8.47 -32.09 11.14
N TYR A 492 9.07 -30.96 11.38
CA TYR A 492 10.46 -30.76 11.73
C TYR A 492 10.60 -29.85 12.95
N ASN A 493 11.31 -30.33 13.95
CA ASN A 493 11.68 -29.54 15.14
C ASN A 493 13.18 -29.29 15.11
N SER A 494 13.58 -28.03 14.81
CA SER A 494 14.98 -27.65 14.66
C SER A 494 15.79 -27.73 15.97
N LYS A 495 15.15 -27.51 17.14
CA LYS A 495 15.82 -27.61 18.43
C LYS A 495 16.19 -29.05 18.82
N LEU A 496 15.37 -30.01 18.41
CA LEU A 496 15.56 -31.45 18.69
C LEU A 496 16.15 -32.18 17.50
N ASP A 497 16.31 -31.51 16.37
CA ASP A 497 16.63 -32.12 15.07
C ASP A 497 15.74 -33.33 14.78
N LEU A 498 14.44 -33.22 15.09
CA LEU A 498 13.48 -34.31 15.05
C LEU A 498 12.53 -34.14 13.86
N TYR A 499 12.56 -35.14 13.00
CA TYR A 499 11.63 -35.28 11.86
C TYR A 499 10.52 -36.27 12.20
N LYS A 500 9.31 -36.02 11.75
CA LYS A 500 8.17 -36.93 11.83
C LYS A 500 7.42 -36.92 10.52
N ILE A 501 7.04 -38.10 10.04
CA ILE A 501 6.19 -38.27 8.87
C ILE A 501 5.13 -39.33 9.17
N LYS A 502 3.90 -39.08 8.74
CA LYS A 502 2.78 -39.96 8.96
C LYS A 502 1.77 -39.79 7.83
N GLY A 503 1.12 -40.87 7.45
CA GLY A 503 0.09 -40.86 6.42
C GLY A 503 0.23 -41.98 5.43
N LYS A 504 -0.61 -41.98 4.43
CA LYS A 504 -0.51 -42.81 3.25
C LYS A 504 -0.04 -41.98 2.07
N TYR A 505 1.04 -42.43 1.42
CA TYR A 505 1.69 -41.76 0.29
C TYR A 505 1.72 -42.74 -0.89
N ARG A 506 1.24 -42.26 -2.03
CA ARG A 506 1.29 -43.02 -3.30
C ARG A 506 1.88 -42.13 -4.38
N LEU A 507 2.94 -42.59 -4.99
CA LEU A 507 3.63 -41.90 -6.08
C LEU A 507 3.58 -42.81 -7.32
N ASP A 508 3.12 -42.25 -8.43
CA ASP A 508 3.21 -42.84 -9.77
C ASP A 508 4.27 -42.08 -10.56
N ASN A 509 5.40 -42.75 -10.83
CA ASN A 509 6.55 -42.21 -11.54
C ASN A 509 6.71 -42.82 -12.93
N SER A 510 5.63 -43.33 -13.52
CA SER A 510 5.68 -43.98 -14.83
C SER A 510 6.24 -43.07 -15.93
N SER A 511 6.09 -41.75 -15.78
CA SER A 511 6.63 -40.73 -16.67
C SER A 511 8.04 -40.23 -16.32
N GLY A 512 8.63 -40.70 -15.22
CA GLY A 512 9.92 -40.21 -14.73
C GLY A 512 9.87 -38.85 -14.00
N TYR A 513 8.69 -38.36 -13.69
CA TYR A 513 8.47 -37.04 -13.06
C TYR A 513 9.28 -36.83 -11.77
N PHE A 514 9.36 -37.85 -10.92
CA PHE A 514 10.08 -37.79 -9.65
C PHE A 514 11.57 -38.10 -9.75
N ASN A 515 12.14 -38.39 -10.95
CA ASN A 515 13.53 -38.76 -11.11
C ASN A 515 14.50 -37.65 -10.64
N ASN A 516 14.12 -36.39 -10.75
CA ASN A 516 14.92 -35.24 -10.28
C ASN A 516 14.82 -35.03 -8.76
N LEU A 517 13.74 -35.54 -8.14
CA LEU A 517 13.50 -35.38 -6.70
C LEU A 517 14.02 -36.59 -5.90
N SER A 518 14.30 -37.70 -6.55
CA SER A 518 14.76 -38.93 -5.91
C SER A 518 16.01 -39.45 -6.60
N LYS A 519 17.01 -39.85 -5.82
CA LYS A 519 18.18 -40.58 -6.28
C LYS A 519 17.82 -42.01 -6.75
N TYR A 520 16.63 -42.47 -6.41
CA TYR A 520 16.13 -43.79 -6.75
C TYR A 520 15.15 -43.71 -7.91
N LYS A 521 15.38 -44.50 -8.93
CA LYS A 521 14.45 -44.64 -10.04
C LYS A 521 13.44 -45.75 -9.69
N PHE A 522 12.16 -45.39 -9.63
CA PHE A 522 11.07 -46.36 -9.42
C PHE A 522 9.88 -45.95 -10.30
N LYS A 523 9.00 -46.87 -10.57
CA LYS A 523 7.78 -46.60 -11.33
C LYS A 523 6.58 -46.34 -10.45
N PHE A 524 6.47 -47.01 -9.34
CA PHE A 524 5.37 -46.88 -8.42
C PHE A 524 5.83 -47.08 -6.97
N PHE A 525 5.35 -46.20 -6.07
CA PHE A 525 5.60 -46.29 -4.64
C PHE A 525 4.29 -46.03 -3.87
N ASP A 526 3.90 -46.98 -3.00
CA ASP A 526 2.74 -46.87 -2.10
C ASP A 526 3.21 -47.18 -0.68
N THR A 527 2.98 -46.31 0.27
CA THR A 527 3.40 -46.52 1.65
C THR A 527 2.39 -46.03 2.66
N ASP A 528 2.19 -46.82 3.72
CA ASP A 528 1.54 -46.41 4.95
C ASP A 528 2.64 -46.24 6.00
N ILE A 529 2.88 -44.96 6.39
CA ILE A 529 4.03 -44.57 7.18
C ILE A 529 3.64 -43.85 8.45
N ASN A 530 4.31 -44.12 9.54
CA ASN A 530 4.26 -43.37 10.78
C ASN A 530 5.63 -43.53 11.47
N ILE A 531 6.57 -42.69 11.10
CA ILE A 531 7.96 -42.76 11.57
C ILE A 531 8.44 -41.42 12.10
N GLN A 532 9.41 -41.49 13.00
CA GLN A 532 10.19 -40.35 13.45
C GLN A 532 11.67 -40.69 13.52
N TRP A 533 12.50 -39.71 13.31
CA TRP A 533 13.96 -39.88 13.36
C TRP A 533 14.66 -38.56 13.67
N ASN A 534 15.93 -38.64 14.09
CA ASN A 534 16.81 -37.50 14.24
C ASN A 534 17.87 -37.53 13.14
N ASN A 535 18.31 -36.35 12.72
CA ASN A 535 19.31 -36.14 11.69
C ASN A 535 18.93 -36.75 10.32
N LEU A 536 18.75 -35.85 9.33
CA LEU A 536 18.29 -36.23 8.00
C LEU A 536 19.27 -37.18 7.29
N ASP A 537 20.59 -36.98 7.47
CA ASP A 537 21.63 -37.72 6.74
C ASP A 537 21.84 -39.13 7.26
N TYR A 538 21.65 -39.37 8.56
CA TYR A 538 21.97 -40.63 9.21
C TYR A 538 20.76 -41.43 9.71
N LEU A 539 19.54 -40.86 9.62
CA LEU A 539 18.30 -41.47 10.09
C LEU A 539 18.43 -42.08 11.52
N LYS A 540 19.07 -41.33 12.43
CA LYS A 540 19.30 -41.79 13.80
C LYS A 540 17.99 -41.88 14.57
N ASN A 541 17.92 -42.84 15.49
CA ASN A 541 16.73 -43.07 16.34
C ASN A 541 15.44 -43.27 15.53
N LEU A 542 15.54 -43.90 14.36
CA LEU A 542 14.40 -44.18 13.50
C LEU A 542 13.39 -45.07 14.23
N GLU A 543 12.23 -44.53 14.55
CA GLU A 543 11.15 -45.21 15.28
C GLU A 543 9.82 -45.11 14.54
N GLY A 544 8.96 -46.16 14.66
CA GLY A 544 7.60 -46.12 14.11
C GLY A 544 7.18 -47.35 13.34
N LYS A 545 6.37 -47.17 12.33
CA LYS A 545 5.82 -48.21 11.46
C LYS A 545 5.95 -47.83 10.00
N LEU A 546 6.29 -48.78 9.16
CA LEU A 546 6.36 -48.59 7.72
C LEU A 546 5.75 -49.83 7.04
N ASP A 547 4.75 -49.62 6.20
CA ASP A 547 4.18 -50.58 5.26
C ASP A 547 4.39 -50.03 3.86
N PHE A 548 5.06 -50.78 2.98
CA PHE A 548 5.43 -50.24 1.66
C PHE A 548 5.25 -51.26 0.54
N LEU A 549 5.02 -50.71 -0.65
CA LEU A 549 5.01 -51.39 -1.93
C LEU A 549 5.71 -50.49 -2.94
N ILE A 550 6.79 -51.01 -3.53
CA ILE A 550 7.55 -50.36 -4.60
C ILE A 550 7.50 -51.24 -5.84
N LYS A 551 7.33 -50.66 -7.02
CA LYS A 551 7.40 -51.40 -8.30
C LYS A 551 8.46 -50.79 -9.19
N ASP A 552 9.14 -51.65 -9.93
CA ASP A 552 10.17 -51.32 -10.91
C ASP A 552 11.23 -50.40 -10.29
N LEU A 553 11.79 -50.80 -9.14
CA LEU A 553 12.86 -50.10 -8.45
C LEU A 553 14.21 -50.45 -9.07
N ASN A 554 14.88 -49.39 -9.55
CA ASN A 554 16.25 -49.48 -10.05
C ASN A 554 17.19 -48.83 -9.04
N LEU A 555 18.15 -49.59 -8.56
CA LEU A 555 19.20 -49.15 -7.65
C LEU A 555 20.50 -49.02 -8.44
N ASP A 556 20.93 -47.75 -8.65
CA ASP A 556 22.21 -47.43 -9.30
C ASP A 556 23.37 -47.55 -8.30
N SER A 557 24.53 -48.04 -8.74
CA SER A 557 25.70 -48.29 -7.89
C SER A 557 26.35 -47.04 -7.30
N ASP A 558 26.10 -45.86 -7.89
CA ASP A 558 26.79 -44.62 -7.53
C ASP A 558 26.18 -43.86 -6.33
N ILE A 559 25.16 -44.43 -5.69
CA ILE A 559 24.49 -43.79 -4.57
C ILE A 559 25.30 -43.96 -3.29
N GLN A 560 25.93 -42.90 -2.80
CA GLN A 560 26.62 -42.86 -1.49
C GLN A 560 25.67 -43.20 -0.32
N GLU A 561 26.14 -44.05 0.53
CA GLU A 561 25.44 -44.95 1.41
C GLU A 561 24.86 -44.32 2.67
N SER A 562 23.54 -44.23 2.77
CA SER A 562 22.88 -44.22 4.08
C SER A 562 22.86 -45.65 4.69
N THR A 563 22.87 -45.76 6.02
CA THR A 563 22.81 -47.05 6.75
C THR A 563 21.61 -47.92 6.32
N PHE A 564 20.50 -47.29 5.92
CA PHE A 564 19.32 -47.96 5.38
C PHE A 564 19.59 -48.62 4.02
N LEU A 565 20.38 -47.98 3.18
CA LEU A 565 20.75 -48.53 1.86
C LEU A 565 21.77 -49.62 1.96
N ARG A 566 22.67 -49.56 2.93
CA ARG A 566 23.54 -50.68 3.22
C ARG A 566 22.73 -51.92 3.64
N ALA A 567 21.70 -51.70 4.49
CA ALA A 567 20.77 -52.77 4.83
C ALA A 567 20.02 -53.31 3.60
N LEU A 568 19.58 -52.47 2.67
CA LEU A 568 18.97 -52.89 1.41
C LEU A 568 19.97 -53.61 0.47
N ARG A 569 21.24 -53.20 0.44
CA ARG A 569 22.28 -53.90 -0.35
C ARG A 569 22.54 -55.33 0.13
N ILE A 570 22.50 -55.59 1.43
CA ILE A 570 22.59 -56.96 1.98
C ILE A 570 21.42 -57.81 1.52
N LEU A 571 20.30 -57.17 1.23
CA LEU A 571 19.11 -57.80 0.67
C LEU A 571 19.24 -58.08 -0.83
N ASN A 572 20.37 -57.68 -1.45
CA ASN A 572 20.62 -57.83 -2.87
C ASN A 572 21.28 -59.16 -3.17
N LEU A 573 20.66 -59.97 -4.04
CA LEU A 573 21.19 -61.20 -4.56
C LEU A 573 22.57 -61.00 -5.22
N ASN A 574 22.84 -59.90 -5.87
CA ASN A 574 24.11 -59.62 -6.50
C ASN A 574 25.22 -59.40 -5.48
N ALA A 575 24.99 -58.92 -4.27
CA ALA A 575 25.99 -58.92 -3.22
C ALA A 575 26.30 -60.34 -2.70
N ILE A 576 25.31 -61.19 -2.80
CA ILE A 576 25.49 -62.62 -2.50
C ILE A 576 26.22 -63.34 -3.65
N VAL A 577 26.13 -62.79 -4.87
CA VAL A 577 26.67 -63.41 -6.12
C VAL A 577 27.94 -62.71 -6.63
N GLU A 578 28.25 -61.46 -6.18
CA GLU A 578 29.44 -60.66 -6.60
C GLU A 578 30.83 -61.26 -6.16
N GLY A 579 30.86 -62.47 -5.72
CA GLY A 579 32.11 -63.24 -5.75
C GLY A 579 32.56 -63.67 -7.15
N LEU A 580 31.86 -63.30 -8.21
CA LEU A 580 32.18 -63.67 -9.59
C LEU A 580 32.59 -62.40 -10.37
N ASP A 581 33.83 -62.36 -10.82
CA ASP A 581 34.46 -61.40 -11.68
C ASP A 581 33.62 -61.10 -12.94
N ASP A 582 33.62 -59.80 -13.36
CA ASP A 582 33.16 -59.29 -14.64
C ASP A 582 31.62 -59.22 -14.90
N ALA A 583 30.88 -58.39 -14.15
CA ALA A 583 29.60 -57.89 -14.64
C ALA A 583 29.64 -56.37 -14.75
N SER A 584 29.65 -55.85 -15.96
CA SER A 584 29.77 -54.41 -16.32
C SER A 584 28.52 -53.60 -16.14
N ASP A 585 27.46 -54.09 -15.51
CA ASP A 585 26.24 -53.34 -15.20
C ASP A 585 25.81 -53.56 -13.75
N ASN A 586 26.26 -52.67 -12.87
CA ASN A 586 25.97 -52.69 -11.42
C ASN A 586 24.57 -52.16 -11.08
N THR A 587 23.55 -52.34 -11.90
CA THR A 587 22.18 -51.94 -11.64
C THR A 587 21.33 -53.10 -11.17
N LEU A 588 20.73 -52.97 -9.97
CA LEU A 588 19.75 -53.93 -9.48
C LEU A 588 18.35 -53.53 -9.85
N ASN A 589 17.66 -54.35 -10.64
CA ASN A 589 16.27 -54.16 -11.00
C ASN A 589 15.35 -55.05 -10.14
N ILE A 590 14.49 -54.40 -9.34
CA ILE A 590 13.51 -55.04 -8.49
C ILE A 590 12.12 -54.76 -9.05
N ASN A 591 11.46 -55.77 -9.59
CA ASN A 591 10.13 -55.63 -10.17
C ASN A 591 9.07 -55.24 -9.11
N ARG A 592 9.24 -55.78 -7.90
CA ARG A 592 8.39 -55.49 -6.77
C ARG A 592 9.14 -55.65 -5.46
N ALA A 593 9.03 -54.65 -4.58
CA ALA A 593 9.44 -54.72 -3.19
C ALA A 593 8.24 -54.39 -2.29
N SER A 594 7.96 -55.18 -1.29
CA SER A 594 6.87 -54.94 -0.34
C SER A 594 7.16 -55.50 1.04
N GLY A 595 6.67 -54.88 2.10
CA GLY A 595 6.87 -55.38 3.46
C GLY A 595 6.28 -54.48 4.54
N LYS A 596 6.26 -55.00 5.77
CA LYS A 596 5.86 -54.28 6.98
C LYS A 596 6.95 -54.33 8.04
N ILE A 597 7.39 -53.16 8.49
CA ILE A 597 8.46 -52.98 9.46
C ILE A 597 7.93 -52.18 10.65
N ILE A 598 8.25 -52.68 11.86
CA ILE A 598 8.07 -51.92 13.10
C ILE A 598 9.46 -51.52 13.59
N LEU A 599 9.65 -50.20 13.69
CA LEU A 599 10.91 -49.59 14.11
C LEU A 599 10.81 -49.19 15.60
N GLY A 600 11.35 -50.02 16.49
CA GLY A 600 11.41 -49.74 17.91
C GLY A 600 12.70 -49.04 18.32
N LYS A 601 12.82 -48.70 19.62
CA LYS A 601 14.03 -48.04 20.15
C LYS A 601 15.31 -48.85 19.89
N ASN A 602 15.26 -50.12 20.13
CA ASN A 602 16.46 -50.98 20.13
C ASN A 602 16.54 -51.90 18.91
N ARG A 603 15.49 -52.03 18.14
CA ARG A 603 15.41 -52.93 16.99
C ARG A 603 14.36 -52.53 15.96
N ALA A 604 14.57 -52.92 14.73
CA ALA A 604 13.59 -52.96 13.65
C ALA A 604 13.10 -54.40 13.49
N LEU A 605 11.78 -54.59 13.61
CA LEU A 605 11.13 -55.90 13.46
C LEU A 605 10.38 -55.97 12.13
N ILE A 606 10.70 -56.97 11.33
CA ILE A 606 9.96 -57.30 10.12
C ILE A 606 8.68 -58.03 10.54
N LYS A 607 7.55 -57.30 10.58
CA LYS A 607 6.27 -57.87 11.03
C LYS A 607 5.60 -58.76 9.98
N SER A 608 5.73 -58.41 8.73
CA SER A 608 5.36 -59.25 7.58
C SER A 608 6.60 -59.39 6.71
N PRO A 609 6.86 -60.54 6.11
CA PRO A 609 8.05 -60.71 5.29
C PRO A 609 8.24 -59.57 4.28
N ILE A 610 9.45 -59.05 4.22
CA ILE A 610 9.81 -58.14 3.12
C ILE A 610 10.04 -59.05 1.91
N ILE A 611 9.30 -58.78 0.85
CA ILE A 611 9.33 -59.54 -0.38
C ILE A 611 9.98 -58.71 -1.47
N PHE A 612 11.06 -59.19 -2.07
CA PHE A 612 11.63 -58.65 -3.29
C PHE A 612 11.39 -59.64 -4.42
N GLU A 613 10.84 -59.16 -5.51
CA GLU A 613 10.59 -59.93 -6.73
C GLU A 613 11.46 -59.33 -7.84
N THR A 614 12.36 -60.12 -8.38
CA THR A 614 13.12 -59.84 -9.60
C THR A 614 12.63 -60.75 -10.73
N ASP A 615 13.20 -60.64 -11.91
CA ASP A 615 12.87 -61.53 -13.02
C ASP A 615 13.30 -63.00 -12.70
N GLU A 616 14.37 -63.14 -11.93
CA GLU A 616 15.01 -64.45 -11.68
C GLU A 616 14.53 -65.08 -10.36
N ALA A 617 14.11 -64.24 -9.37
CA ALA A 617 13.88 -64.77 -8.03
C ALA A 617 12.83 -64.03 -7.22
N THR A 618 12.36 -64.71 -6.18
CA THR A 618 11.59 -64.06 -5.11
C THR A 618 12.33 -64.29 -3.78
N LEU A 619 12.68 -63.17 -3.11
CA LEU A 619 13.31 -63.20 -1.79
C LEU A 619 12.26 -62.76 -0.75
N LYS A 620 12.21 -63.52 0.36
CA LYS A 620 11.37 -63.20 1.50
C LYS A 620 12.23 -63.06 2.74
N TRP A 621 12.24 -61.91 3.33
CA TRP A 621 13.00 -61.62 4.53
C TRP A 621 12.05 -61.51 5.75
N ALA A 622 12.43 -62.17 6.84
CA ALA A 622 11.75 -62.10 8.13
C ALA A 622 12.79 -61.97 9.25
N GLY A 623 12.37 -61.54 10.44
CA GLY A 623 13.27 -61.39 11.57
C GLY A 623 13.42 -59.97 12.06
N GLU A 624 14.60 -59.65 12.56
CA GLU A 624 14.85 -58.33 13.17
C GLU A 624 16.25 -57.80 12.89
N VAL A 625 16.40 -56.46 12.94
CA VAL A 625 17.70 -55.79 12.90
C VAL A 625 17.83 -55.02 14.21
N ILE A 626 18.90 -55.26 14.95
CA ILE A 626 19.18 -54.66 16.26
C ILE A 626 19.94 -53.33 16.03
N LYS A 627 19.61 -52.30 16.78
CA LYS A 627 20.28 -51.02 16.73
C LYS A 627 21.50 -51.00 17.66
N ASN A 628 22.51 -50.23 17.25
CA ASN A 628 23.69 -49.94 18.08
C ASN A 628 23.35 -48.91 19.16
N SER A 629 24.33 -48.57 20.02
CA SER A 629 24.17 -47.55 21.07
C SER A 629 23.93 -46.15 20.56
N GLN A 630 24.18 -45.88 19.29
CA GLN A 630 23.95 -44.61 18.62
C GLN A 630 22.54 -44.50 17.99
N GLY A 631 21.74 -45.59 18.09
CA GLY A 631 20.38 -45.65 17.51
C GLY A 631 20.36 -46.00 16.02
N GLU A 632 21.47 -46.44 15.44
CA GLU A 632 21.61 -46.85 14.05
C GLU A 632 21.39 -48.37 13.91
N LEU A 633 20.82 -48.85 12.79
CA LEU A 633 20.67 -50.23 12.49
C LEU A 633 22.08 -50.87 12.35
N ASP A 634 22.34 -52.00 13.02
CA ASP A 634 23.69 -52.57 13.10
C ASP A 634 23.69 -54.08 12.95
N LYS A 635 23.09 -54.85 13.86
CA LYS A 635 23.18 -56.28 13.90
C LYS A 635 21.96 -56.96 13.26
N LEU A 636 22.22 -57.88 12.40
CA LEU A 636 21.25 -58.69 11.67
C LEU A 636 20.87 -59.96 12.42
N ASN A 637 19.61 -60.29 12.45
CA ASN A 637 19.08 -61.59 12.84
C ASN A 637 17.86 -61.87 11.95
N LEU A 638 18.14 -62.25 10.72
CA LEU A 638 17.16 -62.39 9.66
C LEU A 638 17.08 -63.80 9.13
N ASP A 639 15.91 -64.22 8.71
CA ASP A 639 15.61 -65.38 7.97
C ASP A 639 15.31 -65.00 6.52
N LEU A 640 16.07 -65.51 5.57
CA LEU A 640 15.90 -65.35 4.14
C LEU A 640 15.38 -66.62 3.49
N SER A 641 14.27 -66.49 2.78
CA SER A 641 13.74 -67.54 1.91
C SER A 641 13.88 -67.07 0.46
N LEU A 642 14.70 -67.79 -0.30
CA LEU A 642 14.96 -67.54 -1.71
C LEU A 642 14.21 -68.56 -2.54
N ARG A 643 13.30 -68.12 -3.39
CA ARG A 643 12.61 -68.89 -4.39
C ARG A 643 13.03 -68.48 -5.78
N LEU A 644 13.69 -69.42 -6.51
CA LEU A 644 14.13 -69.16 -7.88
C LEU A 644 12.98 -69.38 -8.86
N LYS A 645 12.91 -68.50 -9.87
CA LYS A 645 11.96 -68.61 -10.99
C LYS A 645 12.70 -69.34 -12.12
N ILE A 646 12.43 -70.67 -12.28
CA ILE A 646 13.07 -71.45 -13.29
C ILE A 646 12.54 -71.12 -14.67
N SER A 647 13.36 -70.48 -15.51
CA SER A 647 13.10 -70.29 -16.95
C SER A 647 14.19 -71.07 -17.74
N GLU A 648 13.83 -71.66 -18.87
CA GLU A 648 14.63 -72.59 -19.67
C GLU A 648 15.98 -72.07 -20.23
N ASN A 649 16.37 -70.83 -19.95
CA ASN A 649 17.52 -70.12 -20.52
C ASN A 649 18.41 -69.40 -19.48
N ILE A 650 18.79 -69.99 -18.37
CA ILE A 650 19.59 -69.23 -17.39
C ILE A 650 21.00 -69.86 -17.20
N PRO A 651 22.01 -69.28 -17.90
CA PRO A 651 23.41 -69.70 -17.73
C PRO A 651 24.00 -69.45 -16.35
N TRP A 652 23.47 -68.44 -15.61
CA TRP A 652 24.01 -67.98 -14.31
C TRP A 652 23.64 -68.91 -13.15
N TYR A 653 22.60 -69.70 -13.25
CA TYR A 653 22.37 -70.83 -12.30
C TYR A 653 23.52 -71.79 -12.20
N ALA A 654 24.14 -72.09 -13.31
CA ALA A 654 25.31 -72.96 -13.33
C ALA A 654 26.50 -72.34 -12.60
N ALA A 655 26.59 -70.95 -12.60
CA ALA A 655 27.64 -70.25 -11.90
C ALA A 655 27.43 -70.21 -10.37
N ILE A 656 26.14 -69.99 -9.92
CA ILE A 656 25.80 -70.00 -8.49
C ILE A 656 25.92 -71.46 -7.95
N PHE A 657 25.65 -72.45 -8.77
CA PHE A 657 25.62 -73.84 -8.33
C PHE A 657 26.82 -74.66 -8.77
N GLY A 658 27.65 -74.16 -9.68
CA GLY A 658 28.80 -74.86 -10.27
C GLY A 658 30.19 -74.54 -9.72
N GLY A 659 30.26 -73.90 -8.56
CA GLY A 659 31.53 -73.65 -7.92
C GLY A 659 31.98 -72.22 -7.87
N ILE A 660 31.51 -71.49 -6.88
CA ILE A 660 32.10 -70.24 -6.44
C ILE A 660 33.16 -70.54 -5.39
N PRO A 661 34.45 -70.22 -5.61
CA PRO A 661 35.38 -70.11 -4.50
C PRO A 661 34.91 -68.95 -3.65
N ALA A 662 34.53 -69.24 -2.43
CA ALA A 662 34.21 -68.21 -1.45
C ALA A 662 35.39 -67.27 -1.21
N VAL A 663 35.37 -66.11 -1.78
CA VAL A 663 36.28 -65.03 -1.46
C VAL A 663 35.49 -63.78 -1.14
N ALA A 664 34.86 -63.83 -0.01
CA ALA A 664 34.60 -62.71 0.90
C ALA A 664 33.95 -63.35 2.13
N GLY A 665 34.75 -63.73 3.13
CA GLY A 665 34.23 -64.16 4.44
C GLY A 665 34.01 -65.64 4.65
N GLY A 666 34.72 -66.48 3.98
CA GLY A 666 34.91 -67.91 4.44
C GLY A 666 33.73 -68.85 4.24
N LEU A 667 32.88 -68.65 3.26
CA LEU A 667 31.81 -69.59 2.93
C LEU A 667 32.25 -70.55 1.81
N VAL A 668 32.51 -71.78 2.15
CA VAL A 668 32.80 -72.89 1.20
C VAL A 668 31.44 -73.49 0.86
N PHE A 669 30.98 -73.34 -0.39
CA PHE A 669 29.86 -74.09 -0.94
C PHE A 669 30.40 -75.30 -1.74
N GLU A 670 30.83 -76.33 -1.05
CA GLU A 670 31.20 -77.57 -1.72
C GLU A 670 30.00 -78.53 -1.80
N ASN A 671 29.63 -78.90 -3.01
CA ASN A 671 28.92 -80.15 -3.37
C ASN A 671 27.50 -80.37 -2.80
N ILE A 672 26.64 -79.40 -2.80
CA ILE A 672 25.29 -79.58 -2.22
C ILE A 672 24.20 -79.77 -3.29
N PHE A 673 24.51 -79.58 -4.56
CA PHE A 673 23.48 -79.33 -5.57
C PHE A 673 23.28 -80.40 -6.67
N GLU A 674 24.06 -81.48 -6.70
CA GLU A 674 23.89 -82.54 -7.72
C GLU A 674 22.56 -83.30 -7.58
N ASP A 675 22.01 -83.41 -6.35
CA ASP A 675 20.80 -84.26 -6.11
C ASP A 675 19.50 -83.39 -5.90
N ALA A 676 19.59 -82.08 -5.97
CA ALA A 676 18.49 -81.21 -5.51
C ALA A 676 17.71 -80.46 -6.65
N ILE A 677 18.03 -80.69 -7.90
CA ILE A 677 17.54 -79.92 -9.04
C ILE A 677 16.06 -80.24 -9.39
N GLU A 678 15.53 -81.39 -8.99
CA GLU A 678 14.18 -81.77 -9.43
C GLU A 678 13.00 -81.32 -8.53
N ASP A 679 13.21 -80.89 -7.26
CA ASP A 679 12.06 -80.57 -6.37
C ASP A 679 12.23 -79.36 -5.45
N ILE A 680 13.33 -78.58 -5.46
CA ILE A 680 13.52 -77.50 -4.51
C ILE A 680 13.36 -76.12 -5.18
N SER A 681 12.18 -75.60 -5.13
CA SER A 681 11.91 -74.23 -5.56
C SER A 681 12.28 -73.13 -4.53
N THR A 682 12.66 -73.53 -3.27
CA THR A 682 12.88 -72.59 -2.18
C THR A 682 14.07 -72.97 -1.31
N ILE A 683 15.04 -72.06 -1.13
CA ILE A 683 16.20 -72.23 -0.27
C ILE A 683 16.11 -71.24 0.89
N ASN A 684 16.35 -71.72 2.12
CA ASN A 684 16.29 -70.92 3.33
C ASN A 684 17.67 -70.62 3.89
N PHE A 685 17.91 -69.40 4.30
CA PHE A 685 19.15 -68.94 4.90
C PHE A 685 18.92 -68.26 6.23
N LYS A 686 19.88 -68.33 7.14
CA LYS A 686 20.01 -67.51 8.31
C LYS A 686 21.03 -66.40 8.04
N VAL A 687 20.66 -65.12 8.25
CA VAL A 687 21.57 -64.01 8.05
C VAL A 687 21.81 -63.36 9.40
N GLN A 688 23.07 -63.37 9.84
CA GLN A 688 23.51 -62.83 11.14
C GLN A 688 24.76 -61.96 10.95
N GLY A 689 25.24 -61.31 12.00
CA GLY A 689 26.40 -60.42 11.94
C GLY A 689 26.05 -58.99 11.93
N THR A 690 26.94 -58.13 11.47
CA THR A 690 26.67 -56.68 11.30
C THR A 690 26.21 -56.40 9.87
N ILE A 691 25.64 -55.20 9.67
CA ILE A 691 25.27 -54.76 8.32
C ILE A 691 26.49 -54.65 7.41
N ASP A 692 27.64 -54.31 7.97
CA ASP A 692 28.90 -54.20 7.22
C ASP A 692 29.58 -55.56 6.99
N GLU A 693 29.33 -56.54 7.87
CA GLU A 693 29.92 -57.92 7.79
C GLU A 693 28.83 -59.00 8.05
N PRO A 694 27.94 -59.23 7.10
CA PRO A 694 26.88 -60.22 7.25
C PRO A 694 27.43 -61.62 7.09
N LYS A 695 26.95 -62.56 7.94
CA LYS A 695 27.17 -63.98 7.81
C LYS A 695 25.90 -64.68 7.32
N ILE A 696 25.97 -65.40 6.27
CA ILE A 696 24.85 -66.07 5.64
C ILE A 696 25.05 -67.59 5.73
N ASP A 697 24.21 -68.23 6.52
CA ASP A 697 24.26 -69.71 6.71
C ASP A 697 22.99 -70.31 6.10
N ARG A 698 23.16 -71.35 5.29
CA ARG A 698 22.02 -72.11 4.72
C ARG A 698 21.37 -72.95 5.81
N LEU A 699 20.03 -72.88 5.87
CA LEU A 699 19.24 -73.77 6.71
C LEU A 699 18.80 -74.99 5.88
N ASN A 700 19.06 -76.16 6.40
CA ASN A 700 18.75 -77.47 5.74
C ASN A 700 17.22 -77.70 5.71
#